data_03e337eb920442f8edc0dc994fee124f
#
_entry.id   03e337eb920442f8edc0dc994fee124f
#
_cell.length_a   1.000
_cell.length_b   1.000
_cell.length_c   1.000
_cell.angle_alpha   90.00
_cell.angle_beta   90.00
_cell.angle_gamma   90.00
#
_symmetry.space_group_name_H-M   'P 1'
#
loop_
_entity.id
_entity.type
_entity.pdbx_description
1 polymer ?
#
loop_
_entity_poly.entity_id
_entity_poly.type
_entity_poly.pdbx_seq_one_letter_code
_entity_poly.pdbx_strand_id
1 'polypeptide(L)'
;MLSYRSGIIGLPLRLLAREVYDKLSNILGPLSVALVTGEERIIPSNVKYWVCTVEAMPQDLDVDFVAIDEIQLCTDTDRGHIFTNRLLNVRGTMETVFMGSDTMRSAIADLEPQTKFVNRNRFSELSYVGAKRLSRLPVRSAIVGFSVDNVYSVAELIRQQKGGCAVVMGALSPRTRNAQVDMYQNGDVDYLVATDAIGMGLNLDISHVAFSALSKFDGRRMRPLASHELAQIAGRAGRYMKPGTYGVTGEIQDISKSIVSSISESNFAPVKKLQWRSEHLDFASIPQLIISLQKPTTNSWLSRTKETTDLASLKALNEDAKITACVTSPDAVRLIWEICQIPDFRNISAEEHVRLLRTVFEFIHESREIPDKWLHGQISRINRTDGDIDTLSKRLAFIRTWTYVSQKNGWVENESYWREQTRAVEDRLSDFLHAALTQRFVDRRTSILLRRLRDKEILVAEVNELGVVTVEGETIGFLDGFRFKRDKSSSPEEDKALKLALVPHFHLKAERFYNSPDSEISFTDQGYLIWGEAVIGQLVKGTDILKPSCRVFVDEEITLEISTKITRRLEHFILRKIASSFEPLHNLSKDEALTGAAKGLAFQLAEQLGVIPREKIIEEVKALEQEDRGKLRKHGVRFGQFTVFMPLLLKPLPTSLRLILTALYRDLTEFPIPPTAGLVTIPKLLLENESYYASAGYRLSGDRAIRIDMLERLADLLRVENSRRGFEANLEMLSITGTSLEQFANIMVGLGYSSEKNQRSKVKETLVVEDTEKPKSGLGLEIDSVNEEPADSSVVPLDQVSNDELETFFIFKWMQ
;
A
#
# COMPACT_ATOMS: atom_id res chain seq x y z
N MET A 1 1.07 -26.17 31.09
CA MET A 1 0.88 -26.66 29.72
C MET A 1 2.12 -27.36 29.17
N LEU A 2 3.31 -26.75 29.15
CA LEU A 2 4.53 -27.33 28.56
C LEU A 2 5.06 -28.57 29.26
N SER A 3 4.60 -28.90 30.47
CA SER A 3 4.94 -30.12 31.20
C SER A 3 4.14 -31.34 30.73
N TYR A 4 3.16 -31.16 29.84
CA TYR A 4 2.29 -32.19 29.28
C TYR A 4 2.61 -32.46 27.81
N ARG A 5 2.24 -33.64 27.32
CA ARG A 5 2.48 -34.01 25.90
C ARG A 5 1.64 -33.22 24.91
N SER A 6 0.42 -32.85 25.34
CA SER A 6 -0.52 -32.06 24.57
C SER A 6 -1.28 -31.11 25.48
N GLY A 7 -1.81 -30.04 24.93
CA GLY A 7 -2.61 -29.11 25.73
C GLY A 7 -3.32 -28.05 24.93
N ILE A 8 -4.40 -27.53 25.54
CA ILE A 8 -5.16 -26.44 24.99
C ILE A 8 -5.34 -25.34 26.03
N ILE A 9 -5.25 -24.09 25.61
CA ILE A 9 -5.53 -22.93 26.44
C ILE A 9 -6.56 -22.03 25.76
N GLY A 10 -7.67 -21.78 26.48
CA GLY A 10 -8.70 -20.82 26.10
C GLY A 10 -8.46 -19.47 26.75
N LEU A 11 -8.33 -18.42 25.95
CA LEU A 11 -8.03 -17.06 26.38
C LEU A 11 -9.22 -16.12 26.06
N PRO A 12 -9.46 -15.05 26.84
CA PRO A 12 -10.62 -14.21 26.67
C PRO A 12 -10.56 -13.27 25.46
N LEU A 13 -9.37 -13.01 24.93
CA LEU A 13 -9.13 -12.07 23.82
C LEU A 13 -8.18 -12.65 22.78
N ARG A 14 -8.43 -12.33 21.50
CA ARG A 14 -7.56 -12.75 20.38
C ARG A 14 -6.12 -12.24 20.52
N LEU A 15 -5.94 -11.03 21.06
CA LEU A 15 -4.61 -10.46 21.29
C LEU A 15 -3.78 -11.31 22.25
N LEU A 16 -4.37 -11.72 23.38
CA LEU A 16 -3.73 -12.63 24.32
C LEU A 16 -3.40 -13.97 23.67
N ALA A 17 -4.35 -14.51 22.90
CA ALA A 17 -4.13 -15.75 22.17
C ALA A 17 -2.95 -15.61 21.22
N ARG A 18 -2.85 -14.50 20.49
CA ARG A 18 -1.71 -14.26 19.60
C ARG A 18 -0.39 -14.12 20.36
N GLU A 19 -0.36 -13.37 21.46
CA GLU A 19 0.84 -13.21 22.29
C GLU A 19 1.34 -14.55 22.86
N VAL A 20 0.42 -15.37 23.37
CA VAL A 20 0.74 -16.69 23.92
C VAL A 20 1.18 -17.64 22.80
N TYR A 21 0.54 -17.60 21.64
CA TYR A 21 0.93 -18.36 20.46
C TYR A 21 2.35 -18.00 20.01
N ASP A 22 2.67 -16.73 19.89
CA ASP A 22 3.99 -16.26 19.46
C ASP A 22 5.07 -16.70 20.46
N LYS A 23 4.80 -16.59 21.76
CA LYS A 23 5.71 -17.09 22.82
C LYS A 23 5.93 -18.61 22.72
N LEU A 24 4.87 -19.39 22.56
CA LEU A 24 4.98 -20.84 22.46
C LEU A 24 5.64 -21.28 21.15
N SER A 25 5.33 -20.63 20.05
CA SER A 25 5.94 -20.91 18.74
C SER A 25 7.43 -20.60 18.73
N ASN A 26 7.88 -19.58 19.45
CA ASN A 26 9.31 -19.27 19.62
C ASN A 26 10.04 -20.35 20.46
N ILE A 27 9.36 -20.99 21.40
CA ILE A 27 9.95 -22.01 22.27
C ILE A 27 9.93 -23.40 21.61
N LEU A 28 8.81 -23.77 20.98
CA LEU A 28 8.53 -25.14 20.51
C LEU A 28 8.66 -25.30 18.98
N GLY A 29 8.79 -24.21 18.26
CA GLY A 29 8.70 -24.16 16.82
C GLY A 29 7.23 -24.05 16.32
N PRO A 30 7.01 -23.41 15.17
CA PRO A 30 5.68 -23.09 14.63
C PRO A 30 4.86 -24.32 14.20
N LEU A 31 5.50 -25.47 13.96
CA LEU A 31 4.82 -26.70 13.55
C LEU A 31 4.11 -27.45 14.70
N SER A 32 4.39 -27.10 15.95
CA SER A 32 3.85 -27.79 17.13
C SER A 32 2.70 -27.04 17.80
N VAL A 33 2.45 -25.78 17.42
CA VAL A 33 1.49 -24.90 18.06
C VAL A 33 0.44 -24.45 17.06
N ALA A 34 -0.84 -24.57 17.42
CA ALA A 34 -1.94 -24.00 16.65
C ALA A 34 -2.45 -22.72 17.31
N LEU A 35 -2.94 -21.79 16.48
CA LEU A 35 -3.72 -20.63 16.89
C LEU A 35 -5.12 -20.72 16.28
N VAL A 36 -6.15 -20.65 17.12
CA VAL A 36 -7.55 -20.67 16.67
C VAL A 36 -8.34 -19.55 17.34
N THR A 37 -8.72 -18.58 16.53
CA THR A 37 -9.60 -17.47 16.95
C THR A 37 -10.72 -17.33 15.92
N GLY A 38 -11.69 -16.47 16.17
CA GLY A 38 -12.76 -16.19 15.21
C GLY A 38 -12.28 -15.53 13.91
N GLU A 39 -11.11 -14.91 13.92
CA GLU A 39 -10.59 -14.11 12.81
C GLU A 39 -9.22 -14.61 12.30
N GLU A 40 -8.61 -15.59 12.97
CA GLU A 40 -7.33 -16.15 12.58
C GLU A 40 -7.27 -17.64 12.93
N ARG A 41 -6.82 -18.45 11.97
CA ARG A 41 -6.71 -19.89 12.12
C ARG A 41 -5.39 -20.40 11.52
N ILE A 42 -4.47 -20.82 12.37
CA ILE A 42 -3.18 -21.40 12.02
C ILE A 42 -3.14 -22.79 12.60
N ILE A 43 -3.23 -23.82 11.78
CA ILE A 43 -3.25 -25.22 12.22
C ILE A 43 -2.22 -25.99 11.40
N PRO A 44 -1.00 -26.17 11.91
CA PRO A 44 0.02 -27.03 11.30
C PRO A 44 -0.40 -28.50 11.31
N SER A 45 0.30 -29.33 10.56
CA SER A 45 -0.01 -30.78 10.43
C SER A 45 0.30 -31.60 11.69
N ASN A 46 1.17 -31.12 12.59
CA ASN A 46 1.60 -31.87 13.81
C ASN A 46 1.40 -31.03 15.07
N VAL A 47 0.15 -30.64 15.33
CA VAL A 47 -0.19 -29.82 16.50
C VAL A 47 -0.20 -30.62 17.78
N LYS A 48 0.53 -30.13 18.78
CA LYS A 48 0.50 -30.65 20.16
C LYS A 48 -0.15 -29.67 21.12
N TYR A 49 -0.03 -28.36 20.86
CA TYR A 49 -0.51 -27.32 21.73
C TYR A 49 -1.40 -26.37 20.97
N TRP A 50 -2.58 -26.12 21.54
CA TRP A 50 -3.60 -25.27 20.96
C TRP A 50 -3.74 -23.99 21.78
N VAL A 51 -3.63 -22.86 21.15
CA VAL A 51 -3.90 -21.55 21.74
C VAL A 51 -5.14 -20.98 21.06
N CYS A 52 -6.19 -20.74 21.84
CA CYS A 52 -7.49 -20.41 21.31
C CYS A 52 -8.11 -19.22 22.04
N THR A 53 -9.00 -18.48 21.37
CA THR A 53 -10.04 -17.77 22.14
C THR A 53 -11.03 -18.81 22.67
N VAL A 54 -11.64 -18.54 23.83
CA VAL A 54 -12.58 -19.49 24.49
C VAL A 54 -13.74 -19.84 23.55
N GLU A 55 -14.21 -18.90 22.75
CA GLU A 55 -15.28 -19.11 21.77
C GLU A 55 -14.89 -20.04 20.63
N ALA A 56 -13.66 -19.91 20.16
CA ALA A 56 -13.14 -20.69 19.03
C ALA A 56 -12.44 -22.00 19.43
N MET A 57 -12.45 -22.29 20.73
CA MET A 57 -11.79 -23.46 21.30
C MET A 57 -12.46 -24.76 20.81
N PRO A 58 -11.74 -25.67 20.10
CA PRO A 58 -12.27 -26.97 19.72
C PRO A 58 -12.71 -27.80 20.93
N GLN A 59 -13.80 -28.51 20.80
CA GLN A 59 -14.38 -29.33 21.89
C GLN A 59 -14.00 -30.81 21.80
N ASP A 60 -13.75 -31.30 20.60
CA ASP A 60 -13.55 -32.71 20.30
C ASP A 60 -12.07 -33.13 20.35
N LEU A 61 -11.23 -32.40 21.10
CA LEU A 61 -9.81 -32.70 21.21
C LEU A 61 -9.51 -33.40 22.53
N ASP A 62 -8.98 -34.62 22.45
CA ASP A 62 -8.40 -35.30 23.59
C ASP A 62 -6.98 -34.78 23.85
N VAL A 63 -6.83 -33.93 24.85
CA VAL A 63 -5.54 -33.36 25.24
C VAL A 63 -5.27 -33.61 26.72
N ASP A 64 -3.99 -33.74 27.07
CA ASP A 64 -3.57 -34.00 28.47
C ASP A 64 -3.92 -32.81 29.38
N PHE A 65 -3.75 -31.59 28.88
CA PHE A 65 -3.90 -30.36 29.66
C PHE A 65 -4.90 -29.39 29.04
N VAL A 66 -5.84 -28.91 29.85
CA VAL A 66 -6.77 -27.83 29.48
C VAL A 66 -6.60 -26.66 30.43
N ALA A 67 -6.54 -25.45 29.90
CA ALA A 67 -6.58 -24.23 30.70
C ALA A 67 -7.62 -23.24 30.14
N ILE A 68 -8.35 -22.55 31.02
CA ILE A 68 -9.26 -21.47 30.66
C ILE A 68 -8.94 -20.27 31.54
N ASP A 69 -8.63 -19.17 30.88
CA ASP A 69 -8.27 -17.91 31.55
C ASP A 69 -9.52 -17.01 31.74
N GLU A 70 -9.47 -16.15 32.73
CA GLU A 70 -10.52 -15.20 33.10
C GLU A 70 -11.93 -15.85 33.30
N ILE A 71 -11.97 -16.96 34.04
CA ILE A 71 -13.21 -17.77 34.19
C ILE A 71 -14.40 -17.00 34.80
N GLN A 72 -14.18 -15.88 35.48
CA GLN A 72 -15.25 -15.02 35.94
C GLN A 72 -16.10 -14.42 34.81
N LEU A 73 -15.65 -14.47 33.57
CA LEU A 73 -16.43 -14.11 32.38
C LEU A 73 -17.65 -15.03 32.18
N CYS A 74 -17.81 -16.12 32.94
CA CYS A 74 -19.05 -16.88 33.03
C CYS A 74 -20.25 -16.00 33.42
N THR A 75 -20.02 -14.84 34.02
CA THR A 75 -21.09 -13.89 34.42
C THR A 75 -21.42 -12.87 33.32
N ASP A 76 -20.61 -12.78 32.29
CA ASP A 76 -20.82 -11.85 31.18
C ASP A 76 -22.15 -12.14 30.46
N THR A 77 -22.91 -11.09 30.13
CA THR A 77 -24.27 -11.24 29.57
C THR A 77 -24.25 -11.78 28.14
N ASP A 78 -23.22 -11.53 27.38
CA ASP A 78 -23.16 -11.91 25.96
C ASP A 78 -22.33 -13.19 25.74
N ARG A 79 -21.18 -13.28 26.39
CA ARG A 79 -20.19 -14.35 26.21
C ARG A 79 -20.22 -15.41 27.32
N GLY A 80 -20.84 -15.11 28.47
CA GLY A 80 -20.73 -15.92 29.67
C GLY A 80 -21.21 -17.35 29.49
N HIS A 81 -22.22 -17.59 28.69
CA HIS A 81 -22.74 -18.93 28.40
C HIS A 81 -21.67 -19.82 27.72
N ILE A 82 -20.77 -19.26 26.93
CA ILE A 82 -19.67 -20.01 26.29
C ILE A 82 -18.64 -20.41 27.36
N PHE A 83 -18.23 -19.47 28.23
CA PHE A 83 -17.31 -19.74 29.33
C PHE A 83 -17.89 -20.78 30.28
N THR A 84 -19.15 -20.66 30.62
CA THR A 84 -19.87 -21.65 31.49
C THR A 84 -19.92 -23.02 30.81
N ASN A 85 -20.14 -23.07 29.51
CA ASN A 85 -20.11 -24.34 28.80
C ASN A 85 -18.71 -25.00 28.90
N ARG A 86 -17.63 -24.23 28.71
CA ARG A 86 -16.27 -24.74 28.88
C ARG A 86 -15.99 -25.17 30.32
N LEU A 87 -16.46 -24.39 31.31
CA LEU A 87 -16.35 -24.74 32.73
C LEU A 87 -17.00 -26.08 33.03
N LEU A 88 -18.17 -26.36 32.45
CA LEU A 88 -18.93 -27.58 32.76
C LEU A 88 -18.45 -28.82 31.98
N ASN A 89 -18.03 -28.61 30.70
CA ASN A 89 -17.98 -29.75 29.76
C ASN A 89 -16.57 -30.04 29.24
N VAL A 90 -15.61 -29.13 29.33
CA VAL A 90 -14.27 -29.34 28.75
C VAL A 90 -13.27 -29.76 29.81
N ARG A 91 -12.63 -30.90 29.61
CA ARG A 91 -11.66 -31.49 30.56
C ARG A 91 -10.42 -31.97 29.83
N GLY A 92 -9.26 -31.80 30.45
CA GLY A 92 -8.03 -32.48 30.07
C GLY A 92 -7.95 -33.86 30.66
N THR A 93 -7.31 -34.82 30.00
CA THR A 93 -7.17 -36.18 30.46
C THR A 93 -6.32 -36.28 31.72
N MET A 94 -5.39 -35.33 31.92
CA MET A 94 -4.49 -35.30 33.07
C MET A 94 -4.80 -34.17 34.04
N GLU A 95 -4.99 -32.95 33.51
CA GLU A 95 -5.25 -31.76 34.36
C GLU A 95 -6.11 -30.72 33.63
N THR A 96 -7.03 -30.13 34.38
CA THR A 96 -7.82 -28.96 33.94
C THR A 96 -7.59 -27.83 34.93
N VAL A 97 -7.26 -26.64 34.40
CA VAL A 97 -6.95 -25.43 35.16
C VAL A 97 -7.88 -24.29 34.77
N PHE A 98 -8.60 -23.75 35.74
CA PHE A 98 -9.37 -22.52 35.57
C PHE A 98 -8.64 -21.37 36.29
N MET A 99 -8.36 -20.30 35.55
CA MET A 99 -7.69 -19.13 36.08
C MET A 99 -8.68 -17.96 36.14
N GLY A 100 -8.66 -17.22 37.23
CA GLY A 100 -9.57 -16.07 37.36
C GLY A 100 -9.70 -15.55 38.77
N SER A 101 -10.75 -14.75 38.99
CA SER A 101 -11.04 -14.10 40.26
C SER A 101 -11.60 -15.08 41.31
N ASP A 102 -11.25 -14.87 42.58
CA ASP A 102 -11.77 -15.63 43.72
C ASP A 102 -13.31 -15.51 43.91
N THR A 103 -13.94 -14.54 43.26
CA THR A 103 -15.42 -14.40 43.21
C THR A 103 -16.12 -15.64 42.67
N MET A 104 -15.42 -16.46 41.87
CA MET A 104 -15.97 -17.71 41.32
C MET A 104 -15.88 -18.92 42.27
N ARG A 105 -15.13 -18.83 43.37
CA ARG A 105 -14.82 -19.94 44.26
C ARG A 105 -16.06 -20.73 44.68
N SER A 106 -17.09 -20.04 45.16
CA SER A 106 -18.32 -20.71 45.68
C SER A 106 -19.04 -21.43 44.54
N ALA A 107 -19.18 -20.79 43.38
CA ALA A 107 -19.84 -21.40 42.23
C ALA A 107 -19.07 -22.65 41.71
N ILE A 108 -17.75 -22.56 41.60
CA ILE A 108 -16.94 -23.69 41.13
C ILE A 108 -16.93 -24.81 42.18
N ALA A 109 -16.86 -24.50 43.48
CA ALA A 109 -16.86 -25.52 44.54
C ALA A 109 -18.15 -26.36 44.51
N ASP A 110 -19.29 -25.76 44.22
CA ASP A 110 -20.58 -26.45 44.15
C ASP A 110 -20.77 -27.18 42.80
N LEU A 111 -20.33 -26.60 41.70
CA LEU A 111 -20.47 -27.19 40.37
C LEU A 111 -19.46 -28.33 40.13
N GLU A 112 -18.23 -28.18 40.67
CA GLU A 112 -17.13 -29.11 40.51
C GLU A 112 -16.46 -29.41 41.89
N PRO A 113 -17.07 -30.25 42.74
CA PRO A 113 -16.61 -30.45 44.10
C PRO A 113 -15.17 -30.99 44.25
N GLN A 114 -14.62 -31.57 43.21
CA GLN A 114 -13.24 -32.13 43.23
C GLN A 114 -12.17 -31.07 42.94
N THR A 115 -12.55 -29.82 42.71
CA THR A 115 -11.63 -28.72 42.33
C THR A 115 -10.72 -28.36 43.52
N LYS A 116 -9.41 -28.30 43.27
CA LYS A 116 -8.44 -27.79 44.23
C LYS A 116 -8.21 -26.31 43.97
N PHE A 117 -8.44 -25.46 44.94
CA PHE A 117 -8.24 -24.03 44.87
C PHE A 117 -6.81 -23.64 45.31
N VAL A 118 -6.11 -22.93 44.40
CA VAL A 118 -4.78 -22.36 44.67
C VAL A 118 -4.90 -20.86 44.59
N ASN A 119 -4.75 -20.15 45.70
CA ASN A 119 -4.74 -18.69 45.71
C ASN A 119 -3.31 -18.16 45.62
N ARG A 120 -3.13 -17.13 44.77
CA ARG A 120 -1.86 -16.38 44.72
C ARG A 120 -2.16 -14.92 44.97
N ASN A 121 -1.67 -14.41 46.04
CA ASN A 121 -1.75 -12.98 46.34
C ASN A 121 -0.93 -12.15 45.35
N ARG A 122 -1.36 -10.93 45.12
CA ARG A 122 -0.58 -9.97 44.34
C ARG A 122 0.76 -9.70 45.03
N PHE A 123 1.85 -9.64 44.25
CA PHE A 123 3.17 -9.39 44.78
C PHE A 123 3.45 -7.90 45.07
N SER A 124 2.83 -6.98 44.30
CA SER A 124 3.01 -5.54 44.48
C SER A 124 1.86 -4.91 45.27
N GLU A 125 2.20 -3.98 46.16
CA GLU A 125 1.21 -3.17 46.86
C GLU A 125 0.46 -2.26 45.88
N LEU A 126 -0.86 -2.10 46.11
CA LEU A 126 -1.75 -1.23 45.34
C LEU A 126 -2.40 -0.23 46.28
N SER A 127 -2.04 1.05 46.18
CA SER A 127 -2.51 2.09 47.12
C SER A 127 -3.39 3.12 46.42
N TYR A 128 -4.44 3.55 47.10
CA TYR A 128 -5.33 4.59 46.65
C TYR A 128 -4.76 5.96 47.03
N VAL A 129 -4.71 6.92 46.07
CA VAL A 129 -4.10 8.24 46.28
C VAL A 129 -5.10 9.42 46.12
N GLY A 130 -6.40 9.13 46.06
CA GLY A 130 -7.45 10.14 45.92
C GLY A 130 -7.55 10.76 44.54
N ALA A 131 -8.24 11.91 44.50
CA ALA A 131 -8.44 12.66 43.24
C ALA A 131 -7.24 13.52 42.89
N LYS A 132 -6.81 13.48 41.63
CA LYS A 132 -5.74 14.29 41.06
C LYS A 132 -6.16 14.94 39.73
N ARG A 133 -5.85 16.24 39.58
CA ARG A 133 -6.04 16.91 38.29
C ARG A 133 -5.15 16.28 37.20
N LEU A 134 -5.60 16.24 35.95
CA LEU A 134 -4.84 15.69 34.81
C LEU A 134 -3.44 16.29 34.70
N SER A 135 -3.30 17.60 34.94
CA SER A 135 -2.00 18.30 34.94
C SER A 135 -1.01 17.80 35.98
N ARG A 136 -1.48 17.14 37.06
CA ARG A 136 -0.63 16.67 38.19
C ARG A 136 -0.46 15.15 38.21
N LEU A 137 -0.92 14.45 37.21
CA LEU A 137 -0.69 13.01 37.10
C LEU A 137 0.79 12.72 36.90
N PRO A 138 1.32 11.69 37.57
CA PRO A 138 2.71 11.28 37.37
C PRO A 138 2.93 10.73 35.96
N VAL A 139 4.19 10.73 35.54
CA VAL A 139 4.60 10.02 34.30
C VAL A 139 4.27 8.52 34.40
N ARG A 140 4.15 7.85 33.27
CA ARG A 140 3.72 6.43 33.20
C ARG A 140 2.36 6.19 33.82
N SER A 141 1.43 7.14 33.64
CA SER A 141 0.03 7.00 34.06
C SER A 141 -0.87 6.53 32.94
N ALA A 142 -1.84 5.68 33.31
CA ALA A 142 -2.96 5.31 32.45
C ALA A 142 -4.25 5.99 32.96
N ILE A 143 -4.94 6.71 32.08
CA ILE A 143 -6.22 7.33 32.36
C ILE A 143 -7.31 6.49 31.70
N VAL A 144 -8.32 6.07 32.49
CA VAL A 144 -9.33 5.11 32.02
C VAL A 144 -10.69 5.78 31.95
N GLY A 145 -11.26 5.79 30.74
CA GLY A 145 -12.64 6.21 30.46
C GLY A 145 -13.50 5.06 29.97
N PHE A 146 -14.82 5.25 29.91
CA PHE A 146 -15.76 4.18 29.54
C PHE A 146 -16.68 4.52 28.37
N SER A 147 -16.34 5.59 27.64
CA SER A 147 -16.90 5.92 26.33
C SER A 147 -15.80 6.44 25.42
N VAL A 148 -16.01 6.33 24.11
CA VAL A 148 -15.07 6.84 23.10
C VAL A 148 -14.90 8.35 23.25
N ASP A 149 -16.00 9.07 23.44
CA ASP A 149 -15.98 10.53 23.61
C ASP A 149 -15.18 10.97 24.84
N ASN A 150 -15.34 10.25 25.97
CA ASN A 150 -14.59 10.51 27.20
C ASN A 150 -13.08 10.26 26.96
N VAL A 151 -12.72 9.15 26.32
CA VAL A 151 -11.33 8.83 25.99
C VAL A 151 -10.71 9.90 25.09
N TYR A 152 -11.41 10.33 24.04
CA TYR A 152 -10.90 11.36 23.14
C TYR A 152 -10.79 12.73 23.81
N SER A 153 -11.78 13.10 24.63
CA SER A 153 -11.72 14.36 25.38
C SER A 153 -10.55 14.41 26.36
N VAL A 154 -10.33 13.33 27.09
CA VAL A 154 -9.18 13.20 28.00
C VAL A 154 -7.86 13.20 27.23
N ALA A 155 -7.79 12.49 26.10
CA ALA A 155 -6.59 12.44 25.27
C ALA A 155 -6.21 13.82 24.70
N GLU A 156 -7.22 14.61 24.29
CA GLU A 156 -7.02 15.98 23.83
C GLU A 156 -6.49 16.90 24.94
N LEU A 157 -7.03 16.77 26.17
CA LEU A 157 -6.56 17.53 27.33
C LEU A 157 -5.11 17.14 27.70
N ILE A 158 -4.76 15.87 27.67
CA ILE A 158 -3.38 15.40 27.90
C ILE A 158 -2.44 15.92 26.80
N ARG A 159 -2.85 15.88 25.54
CA ARG A 159 -2.08 16.45 24.44
C ARG A 159 -1.76 17.91 24.69
N GLN A 160 -2.75 18.72 25.07
CA GLN A 160 -2.58 20.16 25.36
C GLN A 160 -1.68 20.43 26.55
N GLN A 161 -1.73 19.60 27.60
CA GLN A 161 -1.06 19.85 28.88
C GLN A 161 0.28 19.12 29.03
N LYS A 162 0.46 17.99 28.36
CA LYS A 162 1.57 17.04 28.57
C LYS A 162 2.29 16.62 27.29
N GLY A 163 1.90 17.15 26.14
CA GLY A 163 2.55 16.89 24.86
C GLY A 163 2.08 15.63 24.11
N GLY A 164 1.20 14.81 24.70
CA GLY A 164 0.63 13.67 23.98
C GLY A 164 0.39 12.44 24.82
N CYS A 165 -0.40 11.52 24.27
CA CYS A 165 -0.71 10.22 24.86
C CYS A 165 -0.96 9.18 23.79
N ALA A 166 -0.74 7.91 24.14
CA ALA A 166 -1.24 6.79 23.38
C ALA A 166 -2.71 6.52 23.71
N VAL A 167 -3.48 6.04 22.74
CA VAL A 167 -4.91 5.76 22.93
C VAL A 167 -5.19 4.28 22.70
N VAL A 168 -5.79 3.61 23.70
CA VAL A 168 -6.12 2.17 23.65
C VAL A 168 -7.58 1.94 23.96
N MET A 169 -8.32 1.42 22.99
CA MET A 169 -9.74 1.11 23.10
C MET A 169 -10.05 -0.32 22.66
N GLY A 170 -11.13 -0.88 23.17
CA GLY A 170 -11.59 -2.23 22.80
C GLY A 170 -11.94 -2.38 21.32
N ALA A 171 -12.42 -1.30 20.69
CA ALA A 171 -12.78 -1.27 19.27
C ALA A 171 -11.57 -1.28 18.32
N LEU A 172 -10.35 -0.97 18.81
CA LEU A 172 -9.15 -0.97 17.98
C LEU A 172 -8.75 -2.40 17.57
N SER A 173 -8.23 -2.51 16.35
CA SER A 173 -7.59 -3.75 15.91
C SER A 173 -6.38 -4.10 16.79
N PRO A 174 -6.00 -5.38 16.89
CA PRO A 174 -4.79 -5.78 17.62
C PRO A 174 -3.54 -5.04 17.15
N ARG A 175 -3.41 -4.85 15.85
CA ARG A 175 -2.25 -4.16 15.23
C ARG A 175 -2.18 -2.70 15.66
N THR A 176 -3.29 -1.94 15.54
CA THR A 176 -3.34 -0.55 16.01
C THR A 176 -3.11 -0.45 17.51
N ARG A 177 -3.70 -1.38 18.28
CA ARG A 177 -3.52 -1.41 19.74
C ARG A 177 -2.08 -1.64 20.13
N ASN A 178 -1.42 -2.62 19.53
CA ASN A 178 -0.01 -2.90 19.80
C ASN A 178 0.87 -1.71 19.43
N ALA A 179 0.66 -1.08 18.28
CA ALA A 179 1.41 0.11 17.87
C ALA A 179 1.25 1.28 18.86
N GLN A 180 0.04 1.50 19.41
CA GLN A 180 -0.19 2.50 20.46
C GLN A 180 0.48 2.11 21.79
N VAL A 181 0.45 0.83 22.14
CA VAL A 181 1.12 0.29 23.32
C VAL A 181 2.63 0.43 23.20
N ASP A 182 3.20 0.11 22.05
CA ASP A 182 4.63 0.21 21.77
C ASP A 182 5.12 1.66 21.90
N MET A 183 4.38 2.65 21.38
CA MET A 183 4.68 4.07 21.60
C MET A 183 4.78 4.43 23.09
N TYR A 184 3.83 3.92 23.91
CA TYR A 184 3.87 4.14 25.35
C TYR A 184 5.03 3.39 26.01
N GLN A 185 5.28 2.13 25.64
CA GLN A 185 6.37 1.32 26.20
C GLN A 185 7.75 1.90 25.87
N ASN A 186 7.95 2.32 24.63
CA ASN A 186 9.22 2.89 24.14
C ASN A 186 9.48 4.29 24.70
N GLY A 187 8.49 4.92 25.38
CA GLY A 187 8.65 6.24 25.96
C GLY A 187 8.44 7.40 24.99
N ASP A 188 7.86 7.13 23.79
CA ASP A 188 7.49 8.18 22.84
C ASP A 188 6.41 9.10 23.43
N VAL A 189 5.59 8.53 24.33
CA VAL A 189 4.60 9.22 25.16
C VAL A 189 4.61 8.69 26.59
N ASP A 190 4.40 9.58 27.58
CA ASP A 190 4.41 9.25 29.00
C ASP A 190 3.04 8.83 29.55
N TYR A 191 1.97 9.07 28.77
CA TYR A 191 0.60 8.86 29.19
C TYR A 191 -0.14 7.92 28.23
N LEU A 192 -1.04 7.14 28.81
CA LEU A 192 -1.95 6.26 28.09
C LEU A 192 -3.38 6.62 28.45
N VAL A 193 -4.23 6.83 27.45
CA VAL A 193 -5.69 6.97 27.68
C VAL A 193 -6.38 5.74 27.10
N ALA A 194 -7.18 5.08 27.93
CA ALA A 194 -7.74 3.78 27.54
C ALA A 194 -9.18 3.62 28.02
N THR A 195 -9.87 2.64 27.39
CA THR A 195 -11.11 2.07 27.96
C THR A 195 -10.77 0.97 28.97
N ASP A 196 -11.79 0.28 29.50
CA ASP A 196 -11.66 -0.93 30.33
C ASP A 196 -10.89 -2.07 29.64
N ALA A 197 -10.69 -1.98 28.33
CA ALA A 197 -9.81 -2.86 27.55
C ALA A 197 -8.37 -2.95 28.11
N ILE A 198 -7.91 -1.95 28.85
CA ILE A 198 -6.61 -2.00 29.54
C ILE A 198 -6.59 -3.08 30.65
N GLY A 199 -7.73 -3.36 31.26
CA GLY A 199 -7.89 -4.38 32.32
C GLY A 199 -7.60 -5.80 31.85
N MET A 200 -7.61 -6.06 30.54
CA MET A 200 -7.43 -7.40 29.99
C MET A 200 -6.30 -7.41 28.95
N GLY A 201 -5.37 -8.33 29.12
CA GLY A 201 -4.46 -8.77 28.08
C GLY A 201 -3.34 -7.84 27.63
N LEU A 202 -3.08 -6.74 28.31
CA LEU A 202 -1.98 -5.85 27.96
C LEU A 202 -0.89 -5.91 29.05
N ASN A 203 0.32 -6.16 28.61
CA ASN A 203 1.49 -6.18 29.47
C ASN A 203 2.15 -4.81 29.48
N LEU A 204 1.67 -3.89 30.31
CA LEU A 204 2.06 -2.50 30.35
C LEU A 204 2.86 -2.16 31.62
N ASP A 205 3.86 -1.30 31.52
CA ASP A 205 4.57 -0.73 32.67
C ASP A 205 3.88 0.58 33.12
N ILE A 206 2.82 0.42 33.91
CA ILE A 206 1.99 1.51 34.41
C ILE A 206 2.31 1.73 35.89
N SER A 207 2.64 2.95 36.27
CA SER A 207 2.88 3.32 37.66
C SER A 207 1.59 3.77 38.38
N HIS A 208 0.69 4.42 37.64
CA HIS A 208 -0.55 4.99 38.18
C HIS A 208 -1.73 4.79 37.25
N VAL A 209 -2.88 4.42 37.80
CA VAL A 209 -4.16 4.34 37.09
C VAL A 209 -5.11 5.42 37.62
N ALA A 210 -5.59 6.28 36.74
CA ALA A 210 -6.59 7.32 37.05
C ALA A 210 -7.92 7.02 36.34
N PHE A 211 -9.01 6.95 37.08
CA PHE A 211 -10.35 6.81 36.50
C PHE A 211 -10.91 8.17 36.12
N SER A 212 -11.30 8.38 34.86
CA SER A 212 -11.99 9.58 34.39
C SER A 212 -13.53 9.45 34.47
N ALA A 213 -14.03 8.29 34.79
CA ALA A 213 -15.44 8.00 35.07
C ALA A 213 -15.55 6.77 35.99
N LEU A 214 -16.62 6.67 36.79
CA LEU A 214 -16.89 5.53 37.66
C LEU A 214 -18.16 4.76 37.25
N SER A 215 -18.71 5.07 36.07
CA SER A 215 -19.88 4.39 35.51
C SER A 215 -19.63 4.03 34.06
N LYS A 216 -20.26 2.95 33.61
CA LYS A 216 -20.22 2.50 32.22
C LYS A 216 -21.60 2.11 31.70
N PHE A 217 -21.75 2.18 30.38
CA PHE A 217 -22.93 1.65 29.71
C PHE A 217 -22.78 0.13 29.53
N ASP A 218 -23.74 -0.65 29.99
CA ASP A 218 -23.72 -2.12 29.95
C ASP A 218 -24.46 -2.72 28.74
N GLY A 219 -24.66 -1.91 27.70
CA GLY A 219 -25.46 -2.25 26.53
C GLY A 219 -26.94 -1.90 26.66
N ARG A 220 -27.42 -1.57 27.90
CA ARG A 220 -28.83 -1.25 28.19
C ARG A 220 -28.99 0.02 29.00
N ARG A 221 -28.17 0.21 30.01
CA ARG A 221 -28.23 1.35 30.93
C ARG A 221 -26.86 1.73 31.44
N MET A 222 -26.77 2.97 31.89
CA MET A 222 -25.61 3.41 32.67
C MET A 222 -25.65 2.75 34.05
N ARG A 223 -24.56 2.13 34.47
CA ARG A 223 -24.41 1.57 35.83
C ARG A 223 -23.05 1.94 36.44
N PRO A 224 -22.95 2.04 37.76
CA PRO A 224 -21.67 2.17 38.42
C PRO A 224 -20.80 0.91 38.19
N LEU A 225 -19.49 1.11 38.22
CA LEU A 225 -18.52 0.03 38.15
C LEU A 225 -18.54 -0.78 39.44
N ALA A 226 -18.48 -2.08 39.30
CA ALA A 226 -18.36 -2.96 40.46
C ALA A 226 -16.92 -2.93 40.99
N SER A 227 -16.78 -3.21 42.32
CA SER A 227 -15.45 -3.18 42.97
C SER A 227 -14.42 -4.10 42.31
N HIS A 228 -14.81 -5.25 41.80
CA HIS A 228 -13.92 -6.17 41.09
C HIS A 228 -13.50 -5.64 39.70
N GLU A 229 -14.37 -4.88 38.99
CA GLU A 229 -14.03 -4.24 37.71
C GLU A 229 -13.01 -3.13 37.97
N LEU A 230 -13.22 -2.29 38.99
CA LEU A 230 -12.26 -1.28 39.40
C LEU A 230 -10.90 -1.90 39.80
N ALA A 231 -10.95 -3.00 40.58
CA ALA A 231 -9.75 -3.72 41.00
C ALA A 231 -8.98 -4.32 39.84
N GLN A 232 -9.67 -4.87 38.84
CA GLN A 232 -9.05 -5.44 37.65
C GLN A 232 -8.29 -4.36 36.83
N ILE A 233 -8.89 -3.20 36.69
CA ILE A 233 -8.29 -2.06 35.99
C ILE A 233 -7.18 -1.43 36.84
N ALA A 234 -7.45 -1.09 38.10
CA ALA A 234 -6.45 -0.55 39.01
C ALA A 234 -5.26 -1.48 39.18
N GLY A 235 -5.53 -2.79 39.15
CA GLY A 235 -4.54 -3.84 39.24
C GLY A 235 -3.49 -3.82 38.12
N ARG A 236 -3.66 -3.05 37.10
CA ARG A 236 -2.63 -2.82 36.06
C ARG A 236 -1.53 -1.86 36.50
N ALA A 237 -1.78 -1.05 37.55
CA ALA A 237 -0.74 -0.20 38.14
C ALA A 237 0.21 -1.04 38.99
N GLY A 238 1.51 -0.85 38.79
CA GLY A 238 2.57 -1.62 39.45
C GLY A 238 2.78 -3.00 38.84
N ARG A 239 4.03 -3.40 38.78
CA ARG A 239 4.42 -4.68 38.18
C ARG A 239 5.46 -5.39 39.02
N TYR A 240 5.30 -6.71 39.21
CA TYR A 240 6.17 -7.53 40.05
C TYR A 240 6.30 -6.95 41.47
N MET A 241 7.46 -6.43 41.80
CA MET A 241 7.77 -5.84 43.13
C MET A 241 7.56 -4.32 43.17
N LYS A 242 7.28 -3.66 42.01
CA LYS A 242 7.03 -2.21 42.01
C LYS A 242 5.62 -1.89 42.50
N PRO A 243 5.47 -1.03 43.54
CA PRO A 243 4.14 -0.63 44.02
C PRO A 243 3.39 0.15 42.96
N GLY A 244 2.09 -0.05 42.88
CA GLY A 244 1.19 0.67 41.99
C GLY A 244 0.30 1.62 42.76
N THR A 245 -0.12 2.70 42.11
CA THR A 245 -1.09 3.62 42.67
C THR A 245 -2.30 3.77 41.77
N TYR A 246 -3.47 4.05 42.39
CA TYR A 246 -4.64 4.37 41.61
C TYR A 246 -5.46 5.49 42.28
N GLY A 247 -6.28 6.17 41.48
CA GLY A 247 -7.10 7.28 41.94
C GLY A 247 -8.13 7.68 40.89
N VAL A 248 -8.70 8.84 41.06
CA VAL A 248 -9.66 9.44 40.13
C VAL A 248 -9.12 10.74 39.56
N THR A 249 -9.60 11.16 38.40
CA THR A 249 -9.33 12.52 37.93
C THR A 249 -10.08 13.54 38.78
N GLY A 250 -9.52 14.76 38.89
CA GLY A 250 -10.09 15.79 39.77
C GLY A 250 -11.48 16.33 39.38
N GLU A 251 -12.06 15.80 38.33
CA GLU A 251 -13.35 16.22 37.77
C GLU A 251 -14.53 15.32 38.23
N ILE A 252 -14.23 14.17 38.85
CA ILE A 252 -15.24 13.20 39.25
C ILE A 252 -15.22 12.98 40.76
N GLN A 253 -16.35 12.46 41.26
CA GLN A 253 -16.51 12.14 42.69
C GLN A 253 -15.50 11.06 43.11
N ASP A 254 -15.00 11.17 44.33
CA ASP A 254 -14.06 10.25 44.93
C ASP A 254 -14.62 8.85 45.13
N ILE A 255 -13.76 7.82 45.10
CA ILE A 255 -14.18 6.43 45.35
C ILE A 255 -14.52 6.25 46.85
N SER A 256 -15.66 5.63 47.16
CA SER A 256 -16.06 5.36 48.54
C SER A 256 -15.01 4.52 49.28
N LYS A 257 -14.82 4.80 50.57
CA LYS A 257 -13.85 4.08 51.41
C LYS A 257 -14.14 2.57 51.48
N SER A 258 -15.40 2.15 51.42
CA SER A 258 -15.76 0.73 51.34
C SER A 258 -15.26 0.00 50.08
N ILE A 259 -15.30 0.69 48.92
CA ILE A 259 -14.78 0.15 47.67
C ILE A 259 -13.26 0.10 47.72
N VAL A 260 -12.61 1.15 48.23
CA VAL A 260 -11.14 1.20 48.42
C VAL A 260 -10.69 0.03 49.31
N SER A 261 -11.32 -0.21 50.44
CA SER A 261 -10.99 -1.38 51.31
C SER A 261 -11.15 -2.71 50.57
N SER A 262 -12.28 -2.87 49.84
CA SER A 262 -12.52 -4.08 49.06
C SER A 262 -11.43 -4.35 48.00
N ILE A 263 -10.91 -3.29 47.37
CA ILE A 263 -9.82 -3.40 46.36
C ILE A 263 -8.51 -3.76 47.05
N SER A 264 -8.18 -3.08 48.16
CA SER A 264 -6.93 -3.30 48.89
C SER A 264 -6.84 -4.70 49.51
N GLU A 265 -7.96 -5.20 50.06
CA GLU A 265 -8.08 -6.52 50.67
C GLU A 265 -8.36 -7.63 49.65
N SER A 266 -8.58 -7.29 48.39
CA SER A 266 -9.04 -8.21 47.36
C SER A 266 -10.30 -9.01 47.74
N ASN A 267 -11.17 -8.39 48.53
CA ASN A 267 -12.39 -9.00 49.03
C ASN A 267 -13.61 -8.51 48.22
N PHE A 268 -14.10 -9.35 47.33
CA PHE A 268 -15.19 -9.01 46.42
C PHE A 268 -16.38 -9.92 46.67
N ALA A 269 -17.56 -9.39 46.41
CA ALA A 269 -18.80 -10.15 46.54
C ALA A 269 -18.76 -11.39 45.61
N PRO A 270 -19.09 -12.60 46.13
CA PRO A 270 -19.09 -13.79 45.28
C PRO A 270 -20.14 -13.70 44.17
N VAL A 271 -19.84 -14.35 43.07
CA VAL A 271 -20.78 -14.49 41.96
C VAL A 271 -22.01 -15.21 42.39
N LYS A 272 -23.19 -14.74 42.01
CA LYS A 272 -24.50 -15.33 42.38
C LYS A 272 -25.03 -16.29 41.31
N LYS A 273 -24.83 -15.99 40.05
CA LYS A 273 -25.36 -16.74 38.90
C LYS A 273 -24.41 -16.69 37.75
N LEU A 274 -24.26 -17.81 37.02
CA LEU A 274 -23.51 -17.92 35.79
C LEU A 274 -24.46 -17.92 34.60
N GLN A 275 -24.10 -17.29 33.51
CA GLN A 275 -24.87 -17.31 32.27
C GLN A 275 -24.78 -18.71 31.64
N TRP A 276 -25.93 -19.30 31.31
CA TRP A 276 -25.96 -20.67 30.78
C TRP A 276 -26.90 -20.78 29.59
N ARG A 277 -26.57 -21.67 28.67
CA ARG A 277 -27.38 -22.06 27.52
C ARG A 277 -27.27 -23.57 27.32
N SER A 278 -28.34 -24.22 26.88
CA SER A 278 -28.36 -25.67 26.61
C SER A 278 -27.38 -26.03 25.48
N GLU A 279 -26.64 -27.11 25.63
CA GLU A 279 -25.81 -27.70 24.59
C GLU A 279 -26.59 -28.64 23.69
N HIS A 280 -27.64 -29.28 24.24
CA HIS A 280 -28.45 -30.20 23.47
C HIS A 280 -29.41 -29.42 22.56
N LEU A 281 -28.92 -29.12 21.34
CA LEU A 281 -29.65 -28.37 20.33
C LEU A 281 -30.41 -29.32 19.43
N ASP A 282 -31.67 -28.99 19.18
CA ASP A 282 -32.53 -29.74 18.25
C ASP A 282 -32.57 -29.01 16.89
N PHE A 283 -32.00 -29.63 15.92
CA PHE A 283 -31.91 -29.10 14.54
C PHE A 283 -33.03 -29.61 13.61
N ALA A 284 -34.10 -30.21 14.15
CA ALA A 284 -35.23 -30.69 13.34
C ALA A 284 -35.94 -29.53 12.60
N SER A 285 -36.05 -28.37 13.24
CA SER A 285 -36.60 -27.14 12.65
C SER A 285 -36.09 -25.90 13.39
N ILE A 286 -36.22 -24.70 12.79
CA ILE A 286 -35.83 -23.44 13.45
C ILE A 286 -36.62 -23.25 14.74
N PRO A 287 -37.96 -23.46 14.82
CA PRO A 287 -38.69 -23.36 16.08
C PRO A 287 -38.20 -24.34 17.14
N GLN A 288 -37.88 -25.60 16.80
CA GLN A 288 -37.33 -26.56 17.76
C GLN A 288 -35.96 -26.16 18.28
N LEU A 289 -35.13 -25.62 17.39
CA LEU A 289 -33.83 -25.06 17.76
C LEU A 289 -33.98 -23.89 18.73
N ILE A 290 -34.91 -22.96 18.50
CA ILE A 290 -35.20 -21.84 19.39
C ILE A 290 -35.66 -22.35 20.77
N ILE A 291 -36.55 -23.35 20.81
CA ILE A 291 -37.00 -23.96 22.04
C ILE A 291 -35.85 -24.61 22.80
N SER A 292 -34.99 -25.34 22.12
CA SER A 292 -33.83 -26.00 22.72
C SER A 292 -32.82 -25.00 23.30
N LEU A 293 -32.57 -23.88 22.58
CA LEU A 293 -31.70 -22.77 23.04
C LEU A 293 -32.30 -22.05 24.29
N GLN A 294 -33.61 -22.01 24.37
CA GLN A 294 -34.32 -21.34 25.49
C GLN A 294 -34.67 -22.26 26.64
N LYS A 295 -34.23 -23.51 26.63
CA LYS A 295 -34.52 -24.50 27.67
C LYS A 295 -34.08 -23.97 29.04
N PRO A 296 -34.95 -24.02 30.08
CA PRO A 296 -34.57 -23.62 31.41
C PRO A 296 -33.61 -24.62 32.05
N THR A 297 -32.82 -24.16 33.02
CA THR A 297 -31.93 -25.00 33.82
C THR A 297 -32.57 -25.22 35.21
N THR A 298 -32.28 -26.37 35.79
CA THR A 298 -32.68 -26.71 37.16
C THR A 298 -31.60 -26.42 38.20
N ASN A 299 -30.38 -26.13 37.73
CA ASN A 299 -29.23 -25.86 38.61
C ASN A 299 -29.33 -24.45 39.20
N SER A 300 -29.20 -24.36 40.53
CA SER A 300 -29.31 -23.11 41.28
C SER A 300 -28.25 -22.08 40.93
N TRP A 301 -27.06 -22.48 40.45
CA TRP A 301 -25.98 -21.58 40.01
C TRP A 301 -26.15 -21.04 38.62
N LEU A 302 -26.91 -21.74 37.78
CA LEU A 302 -27.04 -21.39 36.39
C LEU A 302 -28.26 -20.48 36.14
N SER A 303 -28.11 -19.51 35.31
CA SER A 303 -29.19 -18.65 34.84
C SER A 303 -29.20 -18.70 33.31
N ARG A 304 -30.39 -18.95 32.76
CA ARG A 304 -30.52 -18.88 31.30
C ARG A 304 -30.08 -17.52 30.81
N THR A 305 -29.16 -17.55 29.83
CA THR A 305 -28.68 -16.34 29.14
C THR A 305 -29.88 -15.55 28.60
N LYS A 306 -29.86 -14.26 28.79
CA LYS A 306 -30.79 -13.35 28.12
C LYS A 306 -30.62 -13.47 26.61
N GLU A 307 -31.51 -12.86 25.87
CA GLU A 307 -31.44 -12.89 24.41
C GLU A 307 -30.13 -12.35 23.91
N THR A 308 -29.34 -13.24 23.32
CA THR A 308 -28.04 -12.95 22.66
C THR A 308 -28.25 -12.58 21.20
N THR A 309 -27.30 -11.91 20.56
CA THR A 309 -27.43 -11.45 19.18
C THR A 309 -27.73 -12.60 18.22
N ASP A 310 -27.10 -13.78 18.41
CA ASP A 310 -27.33 -14.98 17.60
C ASP A 310 -28.78 -15.49 17.69
N LEU A 311 -29.33 -15.56 18.91
CA LEU A 311 -30.72 -15.99 19.14
C LEU A 311 -31.73 -14.95 18.61
N ALA A 312 -31.46 -13.66 18.81
CA ALA A 312 -32.29 -12.59 18.29
C ALA A 312 -32.34 -12.61 16.77
N SER A 313 -31.17 -12.77 16.12
CA SER A 313 -31.08 -12.91 14.67
C SER A 313 -31.81 -14.13 14.16
N LEU A 314 -31.66 -15.29 14.82
CA LEU A 314 -32.36 -16.52 14.46
C LEU A 314 -33.89 -16.34 14.53
N LYS A 315 -34.41 -15.67 15.56
CA LYS A 315 -35.85 -15.37 15.69
C LYS A 315 -36.31 -14.45 14.55
N ALA A 316 -35.57 -13.39 14.26
CA ALA A 316 -35.91 -12.47 13.20
C ALA A 316 -35.91 -13.17 11.83
N LEU A 317 -34.94 -14.06 11.57
CA LEU A 317 -34.90 -14.86 10.34
C LEU A 317 -36.05 -15.89 10.29
N ASN A 318 -36.50 -16.41 11.42
CA ASN A 318 -37.64 -17.32 11.46
C ASN A 318 -38.99 -16.63 11.10
N GLU A 319 -39.09 -15.31 11.26
CA GLU A 319 -40.25 -14.52 10.84
C GLU A 319 -40.29 -14.26 9.32
N ASP A 320 -39.16 -14.47 8.62
CA ASP A 320 -39.07 -14.32 7.16
C ASP A 320 -39.64 -15.56 6.46
N ALA A 321 -40.74 -15.39 5.77
CA ALA A 321 -41.43 -16.47 5.05
C ALA A 321 -40.56 -17.14 3.97
N LYS A 322 -39.64 -16.40 3.35
CA LYS A 322 -38.72 -16.96 2.33
C LYS A 322 -37.70 -17.88 2.98
N ILE A 323 -37.10 -17.46 4.08
CA ILE A 323 -36.13 -18.27 4.81
C ILE A 323 -36.77 -19.53 5.35
N THR A 324 -37.95 -19.39 5.98
CA THR A 324 -38.71 -20.53 6.55
C THR A 324 -39.07 -21.56 5.46
N ALA A 325 -39.40 -21.11 4.25
CA ALA A 325 -39.70 -22.00 3.13
C ALA A 325 -38.46 -22.76 2.61
N CYS A 326 -37.26 -22.16 2.71
CA CYS A 326 -36.00 -22.76 2.27
C CYS A 326 -35.41 -23.73 3.31
N VAL A 327 -35.62 -23.47 4.60
CA VAL A 327 -35.02 -24.24 5.71
C VAL A 327 -35.89 -25.43 6.06
N THR A 328 -35.85 -26.48 5.25
CA THR A 328 -36.67 -27.68 5.39
C THR A 328 -35.92 -28.91 5.90
N SER A 329 -34.59 -28.86 5.95
CA SER A 329 -33.73 -29.98 6.38
C SER A 329 -32.92 -29.62 7.64
N PRO A 330 -32.53 -30.63 8.45
CA PRO A 330 -31.66 -30.41 9.61
C PRO A 330 -30.33 -29.73 9.26
N ASP A 331 -29.79 -30.01 8.09
CA ASP A 331 -28.53 -29.39 7.63
C ASP A 331 -28.72 -27.90 7.31
N ALA A 332 -29.86 -27.53 6.71
CA ALA A 332 -30.22 -26.14 6.49
C ALA A 332 -30.44 -25.38 7.82
N VAL A 333 -31.03 -26.06 8.84
CA VAL A 333 -31.17 -25.49 10.19
C VAL A 333 -29.81 -25.31 10.87
N ARG A 334 -28.88 -26.24 10.68
CA ARG A 334 -27.51 -26.06 11.17
C ARG A 334 -26.80 -24.90 10.47
N LEU A 335 -26.92 -24.82 9.15
CA LEU A 335 -26.30 -23.75 8.37
C LEU A 335 -26.81 -22.38 8.81
N ILE A 336 -28.14 -22.18 8.93
CA ILE A 336 -28.66 -20.89 9.35
C ILE A 336 -28.22 -20.54 10.78
N TRP A 337 -28.12 -21.56 11.67
CA TRP A 337 -27.57 -21.35 13.01
C TRP A 337 -26.11 -20.93 13.00
N GLU A 338 -25.26 -21.55 12.19
CA GLU A 338 -23.87 -21.16 12.03
C GLU A 338 -23.74 -19.74 11.50
N ILE A 339 -24.60 -19.32 10.59
CA ILE A 339 -24.64 -17.97 10.04
C ILE A 339 -25.08 -16.96 11.11
N CYS A 340 -26.08 -17.31 11.94
CA CYS A 340 -26.49 -16.45 13.06
C CYS A 340 -25.38 -16.22 14.10
N GLN A 341 -24.38 -17.08 14.16
CA GLN A 341 -23.21 -16.90 15.03
C GLN A 341 -22.17 -15.88 14.49
N ILE A 342 -22.36 -15.31 13.29
CA ILE A 342 -21.53 -14.20 12.82
C ILE A 342 -21.73 -13.02 13.77
N PRO A 343 -20.68 -12.52 14.45
CA PRO A 343 -20.82 -11.40 15.37
C PRO A 343 -21.20 -10.10 14.65
N ASP A 344 -22.05 -9.30 15.26
CA ASP A 344 -22.34 -7.96 14.74
C ASP A 344 -21.21 -6.99 15.08
N PHE A 345 -20.11 -7.05 14.32
CA PHE A 345 -19.00 -6.11 14.44
C PHE A 345 -19.38 -4.70 14.01
N ARG A 346 -20.37 -4.56 13.11
CA ARG A 346 -20.77 -3.28 12.54
C ARG A 346 -21.56 -2.42 13.52
N ASN A 347 -22.38 -3.06 14.34
CA ASN A 347 -23.21 -2.44 15.37
C ASN A 347 -24.00 -1.21 14.87
N ILE A 348 -24.61 -1.32 13.68
CA ILE A 348 -25.41 -0.25 13.07
C ILE A 348 -26.86 -0.37 13.56
N SER A 349 -27.52 -1.47 13.20
CA SER A 349 -28.82 -1.86 13.72
C SER A 349 -29.02 -3.37 13.62
N ALA A 350 -29.86 -3.92 14.48
CA ALA A 350 -30.21 -5.36 14.46
C ALA A 350 -30.79 -5.78 13.09
N GLU A 351 -31.60 -4.93 12.48
CA GLU A 351 -32.25 -5.19 11.19
C GLU A 351 -31.22 -5.27 10.05
N GLU A 352 -30.21 -4.39 10.04
CA GLU A 352 -29.14 -4.44 9.05
C GLU A 352 -28.24 -5.66 9.22
N HIS A 353 -28.01 -6.08 10.45
CA HIS A 353 -27.30 -7.32 10.73
C HIS A 353 -28.07 -8.52 10.20
N VAL A 354 -29.36 -8.63 10.53
CA VAL A 354 -30.24 -9.70 10.04
C VAL A 354 -30.32 -9.72 8.51
N ARG A 355 -30.37 -8.56 7.86
CA ARG A 355 -30.35 -8.47 6.39
C ARG A 355 -29.04 -9.02 5.81
N LEU A 356 -27.90 -8.73 6.44
CA LEU A 356 -26.62 -9.31 6.04
C LEU A 356 -26.64 -10.84 6.18
N LEU A 357 -27.04 -11.35 7.34
CA LEU A 357 -27.11 -12.79 7.62
C LEU A 357 -28.01 -13.50 6.63
N ARG A 358 -29.16 -12.91 6.31
CA ARG A 358 -30.06 -13.41 5.27
C ARG A 358 -29.37 -13.53 3.93
N THR A 359 -28.69 -12.47 3.48
CA THR A 359 -28.00 -12.49 2.18
C THR A 359 -26.89 -13.54 2.13
N VAL A 360 -26.14 -13.70 3.21
CA VAL A 360 -25.10 -14.74 3.33
C VAL A 360 -25.75 -16.13 3.29
N PHE A 361 -26.90 -16.32 3.97
CA PHE A 361 -27.63 -17.59 3.94
C PHE A 361 -28.14 -17.93 2.54
N GLU A 362 -28.76 -16.98 1.86
CA GLU A 362 -29.25 -17.16 0.49
C GLU A 362 -28.12 -17.64 -0.44
N PHE A 363 -26.95 -17.01 -0.41
CA PHE A 363 -25.80 -17.43 -1.22
C PHE A 363 -25.29 -18.83 -0.88
N ILE A 364 -25.08 -19.15 0.40
CA ILE A 364 -24.52 -20.44 0.79
C ILE A 364 -25.55 -21.55 0.57
N HIS A 365 -26.84 -21.28 0.80
CA HIS A 365 -27.90 -22.26 0.58
C HIS A 365 -28.14 -22.58 -0.88
N GLU A 366 -28.15 -21.57 -1.76
CA GLU A 366 -28.42 -21.72 -3.21
C GLU A 366 -27.19 -22.15 -3.98
N SER A 367 -26.04 -21.51 -3.74
CA SER A 367 -24.81 -21.68 -4.53
C SER A 367 -23.73 -22.46 -3.80
N ARG A 368 -23.93 -22.87 -2.56
CA ARG A 368 -23.00 -23.47 -1.60
C ARG A 368 -21.86 -22.55 -1.17
N GLU A 369 -21.64 -21.42 -1.85
CA GLU A 369 -20.56 -20.47 -1.61
C GLU A 369 -21.02 -19.05 -1.87
N ILE A 370 -20.35 -18.10 -1.22
CA ILE A 370 -20.58 -16.67 -1.44
C ILE A 370 -19.89 -16.28 -2.75
N PRO A 371 -20.58 -15.64 -3.73
CA PRO A 371 -19.96 -15.26 -4.99
C PRO A 371 -18.81 -14.28 -4.83
N ASP A 372 -17.65 -14.60 -5.39
CA ASP A 372 -16.43 -13.80 -5.35
C ASP A 372 -16.64 -12.35 -5.78
N LYS A 373 -17.42 -12.14 -6.84
CA LYS A 373 -17.74 -10.80 -7.35
C LYS A 373 -18.49 -9.95 -6.32
N TRP A 374 -19.41 -10.56 -5.57
CA TRP A 374 -20.16 -9.86 -4.54
C TRP A 374 -19.28 -9.55 -3.34
N LEU A 375 -18.50 -10.53 -2.86
CA LEU A 375 -17.58 -10.35 -1.74
C LEU A 375 -16.51 -9.29 -2.07
N HIS A 376 -15.97 -9.31 -3.28
CA HIS A 376 -15.06 -8.27 -3.77
C HIS A 376 -15.70 -6.87 -3.71
N GLY A 377 -16.95 -6.76 -4.13
CA GLY A 377 -17.72 -5.51 -4.05
C GLY A 377 -17.91 -5.00 -2.61
N GLN A 378 -18.09 -5.89 -1.63
CA GLN A 378 -18.18 -5.50 -0.21
C GLN A 378 -16.83 -5.03 0.33
N ILE A 379 -15.76 -5.77 0.06
CA ILE A 379 -14.41 -5.47 0.56
C ILE A 379 -13.85 -4.19 -0.09
N SER A 380 -14.05 -3.99 -1.39
CA SER A 380 -13.55 -2.79 -2.09
C SER A 380 -14.19 -1.49 -1.60
N ARG A 381 -15.46 -1.53 -1.16
CA ARG A 381 -16.13 -0.37 -0.53
C ARG A 381 -15.51 0.00 0.81
N ILE A 382 -15.02 -1.00 1.54
CA ILE A 382 -14.38 -0.82 2.86
C ILE A 382 -12.91 -0.40 2.69
N ASN A 383 -12.24 -0.87 1.65
CA ASN A 383 -10.82 -0.63 1.38
C ASN A 383 -10.53 0.81 0.93
N ARG A 384 -10.85 1.77 1.79
CA ARG A 384 -10.62 3.20 1.60
C ARG A 384 -9.97 3.77 2.85
N THR A 385 -8.91 4.52 2.67
CA THR A 385 -8.07 5.08 3.76
C THR A 385 -8.40 6.55 4.07
N ASP A 386 -9.29 7.16 3.30
CA ASP A 386 -9.81 8.50 3.52
C ASP A 386 -10.81 8.55 4.70
N GLY A 387 -10.89 9.68 5.36
CA GLY A 387 -11.83 9.94 6.45
C GLY A 387 -11.15 10.15 7.81
N ASP A 388 -11.97 10.44 8.80
CA ASP A 388 -11.57 10.66 10.19
C ASP A 388 -11.39 9.32 10.95
N ILE A 389 -10.96 9.42 12.21
CA ILE A 389 -10.72 8.29 13.11
C ILE A 389 -11.97 7.42 13.25
N ASP A 390 -13.15 8.03 13.34
CA ASP A 390 -14.42 7.30 13.51
C ASP A 390 -14.80 6.53 12.24
N THR A 391 -14.57 7.13 11.08
CA THR A 391 -14.78 6.47 9.78
C THR A 391 -13.84 5.29 9.59
N LEU A 392 -12.56 5.45 9.92
CA LEU A 392 -11.57 4.36 9.85
C LEU A 392 -11.91 3.25 10.84
N SER A 393 -12.33 3.59 12.06
CA SER A 393 -12.75 2.63 13.09
C SER A 393 -13.98 1.83 12.64
N LYS A 394 -14.97 2.48 12.02
CA LYS A 394 -16.15 1.80 11.43
C LYS A 394 -15.75 0.86 10.29
N ARG A 395 -14.86 1.28 9.40
CA ARG A 395 -14.37 0.40 8.32
C ARG A 395 -13.61 -0.80 8.87
N LEU A 396 -12.81 -0.62 9.94
CA LEU A 396 -12.16 -1.72 10.64
C LEU A 396 -13.17 -2.69 11.28
N ALA A 397 -14.24 -2.18 11.86
CA ALA A 397 -15.32 -3.03 12.35
C ALA A 397 -16.01 -3.79 11.20
N PHE A 398 -16.20 -3.15 10.05
CA PHE A 398 -16.87 -3.76 8.90
C PHE A 398 -16.02 -4.84 8.24
N ILE A 399 -14.71 -4.65 8.09
CA ILE A 399 -13.84 -5.67 7.48
C ILE A 399 -13.76 -6.94 8.34
N ARG A 400 -13.86 -6.83 9.68
CA ARG A 400 -13.84 -7.98 10.59
C ARG A 400 -14.97 -8.98 10.31
N THR A 401 -16.13 -8.53 9.87
CA THR A 401 -17.21 -9.42 9.43
C THR A 401 -16.76 -10.32 8.28
N TRP A 402 -16.08 -9.75 7.30
CA TRP A 402 -15.58 -10.50 6.14
C TRP A 402 -14.35 -11.34 6.47
N THR A 403 -13.49 -10.86 7.37
CA THR A 403 -12.40 -11.68 7.94
C THR A 403 -12.97 -12.92 8.62
N TYR A 404 -14.02 -12.77 9.45
CA TYR A 404 -14.69 -13.90 10.09
C TYR A 404 -15.31 -14.87 9.08
N VAL A 405 -16.03 -14.36 8.09
CA VAL A 405 -16.65 -15.17 7.03
C VAL A 405 -15.62 -15.95 6.25
N SER A 406 -14.49 -15.34 5.88
CA SER A 406 -13.41 -16.00 5.13
C SER A 406 -12.66 -17.09 5.92
N GLN A 407 -12.81 -17.13 7.26
CA GLN A 407 -12.24 -18.20 8.09
C GLN A 407 -13.14 -19.44 8.16
N LYS A 408 -14.39 -19.35 7.73
CA LYS A 408 -15.31 -20.49 7.67
C LYS A 408 -15.02 -21.35 6.46
N ASN A 409 -14.89 -22.66 6.70
CA ASN A 409 -14.59 -23.61 5.64
C ASN A 409 -15.81 -23.77 4.70
N GLY A 410 -15.59 -23.75 3.39
CA GLY A 410 -16.61 -23.97 2.38
C GLY A 410 -17.63 -22.82 2.23
N TRP A 411 -17.35 -21.63 2.78
CA TRP A 411 -18.23 -20.48 2.59
C TRP A 411 -17.82 -19.59 1.43
N VAL A 412 -16.58 -19.69 1.00
CA VAL A 412 -16.00 -18.93 -0.13
C VAL A 412 -15.18 -19.87 -1.01
N GLU A 413 -15.18 -19.67 -2.31
CA GLU A 413 -14.52 -20.52 -3.30
C GLU A 413 -13.00 -20.61 -3.08
N ASN A 414 -12.36 -19.48 -2.84
CA ASN A 414 -10.92 -19.41 -2.61
C ASN A 414 -10.60 -18.88 -1.20
N GLU A 415 -10.70 -19.74 -0.19
CA GLU A 415 -10.51 -19.37 1.21
C GLU A 415 -9.17 -18.71 1.49
N SER A 416 -8.06 -19.24 0.94
CA SER A 416 -6.71 -18.70 1.18
C SER A 416 -6.58 -17.29 0.63
N TYR A 417 -7.09 -17.04 -0.57
CA TYR A 417 -7.10 -15.71 -1.19
C TYR A 417 -7.89 -14.70 -0.36
N TRP A 418 -9.14 -15.06 0.06
CA TRP A 418 -9.98 -14.15 0.81
C TRP A 418 -9.48 -13.87 2.23
N ARG A 419 -8.87 -14.87 2.88
CA ARG A 419 -8.19 -14.70 4.18
C ARG A 419 -7.04 -13.70 4.07
N GLU A 420 -6.25 -13.80 3.02
CA GLU A 420 -5.13 -12.88 2.77
C GLU A 420 -5.63 -11.47 2.42
N GLN A 421 -6.62 -11.35 1.53
CA GLN A 421 -7.19 -10.06 1.12
C GLN A 421 -7.86 -9.31 2.27
N THR A 422 -8.70 -9.99 3.07
CA THR A 422 -9.35 -9.35 4.22
C THR A 422 -8.34 -8.90 5.26
N ARG A 423 -7.32 -9.72 5.51
CA ARG A 423 -6.22 -9.38 6.42
C ARG A 423 -5.41 -8.18 5.90
N ALA A 424 -5.05 -8.16 4.62
CA ALA A 424 -4.32 -7.04 4.02
C ALA A 424 -5.10 -5.71 4.11
N VAL A 425 -6.43 -5.75 3.96
CA VAL A 425 -7.29 -4.56 4.13
C VAL A 425 -7.35 -4.16 5.62
N GLU A 426 -7.51 -5.11 6.53
CA GLU A 426 -7.51 -4.86 7.99
C GLU A 426 -6.18 -4.24 8.43
N ASP A 427 -5.06 -4.79 7.99
CA ASP A 427 -3.72 -4.27 8.28
C ASP A 427 -3.52 -2.85 7.76
N ARG A 428 -3.93 -2.59 6.52
CA ARG A 428 -3.85 -1.25 5.92
C ARG A 428 -4.67 -0.23 6.68
N LEU A 429 -5.94 -0.51 6.95
CA LEU A 429 -6.82 0.37 7.72
C LEU A 429 -6.30 0.59 9.14
N SER A 430 -5.69 -0.43 9.74
CA SER A 430 -5.07 -0.36 11.07
C SER A 430 -3.88 0.60 11.09
N ASP A 431 -3.02 0.56 10.07
CA ASP A 431 -1.87 1.45 9.95
C ASP A 431 -2.32 2.91 9.76
N PHE A 432 -3.33 3.14 8.93
CA PHE A 432 -3.91 4.48 8.75
C PHE A 432 -4.61 4.99 10.01
N LEU A 433 -5.33 4.13 10.73
CA LEU A 433 -5.95 4.51 12.00
C LEU A 433 -4.89 4.83 13.05
N HIS A 434 -3.81 4.04 13.14
CA HIS A 434 -2.68 4.33 14.02
C HIS A 434 -2.06 5.70 13.69
N ALA A 435 -1.80 5.99 12.41
CA ALA A 435 -1.28 7.27 11.96
C ALA A 435 -2.22 8.44 12.32
N ALA A 436 -3.53 8.27 12.11
CA ALA A 436 -4.54 9.28 12.44
C ALA A 436 -4.63 9.54 13.96
N LEU A 437 -4.60 8.48 14.78
CA LEU A 437 -4.57 8.61 16.25
C LEU A 437 -3.29 9.31 16.70
N THR A 438 -2.16 8.94 16.14
CA THR A 438 -0.87 9.55 16.45
C THR A 438 -0.87 11.02 16.06
N GLN A 439 -1.32 11.36 14.86
CA GLN A 439 -1.43 12.74 14.42
C GLN A 439 -2.35 13.57 15.32
N ARG A 440 -3.45 13.00 15.79
CA ARG A 440 -4.43 13.72 16.62
C ARG A 440 -3.96 13.87 18.06
N PHE A 441 -3.36 12.84 18.66
CA PHE A 441 -3.10 12.80 20.10
C PHE A 441 -1.64 12.81 20.51
N VAL A 442 -0.70 12.78 19.53
CA VAL A 442 0.74 12.81 19.78
C VAL A 442 1.36 13.94 18.98
N ASP A 443 1.52 15.10 19.61
CA ASP A 443 2.09 16.27 18.95
C ASP A 443 3.18 16.96 19.79
N ARG A 444 4.18 16.16 20.16
CA ARG A 444 5.34 16.65 20.91
C ARG A 444 6.11 17.71 20.13
N ARG A 445 6.10 17.59 18.77
CA ARG A 445 6.88 18.46 17.87
C ARG A 445 6.22 19.81 17.65
N THR A 446 4.92 19.82 17.41
CA THR A 446 4.18 21.06 17.18
C THR A 446 4.03 21.88 18.46
N SER A 447 3.88 21.27 19.63
CA SER A 447 3.77 21.99 20.88
C SER A 447 5.09 22.69 21.30
N ILE A 448 6.26 22.07 21.02
CA ILE A 448 7.57 22.69 21.24
C ILE A 448 7.77 23.88 20.29
N LEU A 449 7.45 23.69 19.00
CA LEU A 449 7.54 24.74 17.99
C LEU A 449 6.58 25.90 18.27
N LEU A 450 5.32 25.62 18.61
CA LEU A 450 4.33 26.64 18.95
C LEU A 450 4.70 27.40 20.23
N ARG A 451 5.31 26.73 21.22
CA ARG A 451 5.80 27.39 22.44
C ARG A 451 6.92 28.37 22.12
N ARG A 452 7.94 27.98 21.32
CA ARG A 452 9.05 28.87 20.93
C ARG A 452 8.63 30.01 20.02
N LEU A 453 7.68 29.73 19.09
CA LEU A 453 7.08 30.79 18.27
C LEU A 453 6.35 31.84 19.12
N ARG A 454 5.67 31.40 20.19
CA ARG A 454 4.96 32.27 21.12
C ARG A 454 5.94 33.07 21.99
N ASP A 455 7.06 32.46 22.38
CA ASP A 455 8.08 33.06 23.20
C ASP A 455 9.10 33.89 22.37
N LYS A 456 8.93 33.99 21.03
CA LYS A 456 9.81 34.71 20.09
C LYS A 456 11.29 34.28 20.14
N GLU A 457 11.59 33.08 20.54
CA GLU A 457 12.94 32.52 20.48
C GLU A 457 13.34 32.15 19.04
N ILE A 458 14.61 32.38 18.70
CA ILE A 458 15.16 32.06 17.38
C ILE A 458 15.18 30.54 17.23
N LEU A 459 14.44 30.03 16.22
CA LEU A 459 14.49 28.62 15.82
C LEU A 459 15.86 28.32 15.21
N VAL A 460 16.59 27.38 15.78
CA VAL A 460 17.82 26.83 15.19
C VAL A 460 17.43 25.52 14.50
N ALA A 461 17.48 25.55 13.17
CA ALA A 461 17.30 24.37 12.35
C ALA A 461 18.66 23.79 11.97
N GLU A 462 18.81 22.48 12.03
CA GLU A 462 20.00 21.77 11.56
C GLU A 462 19.63 20.94 10.34
N VAL A 463 20.51 20.89 9.35
CA VAL A 463 20.30 20.12 8.13
C VAL A 463 21.48 19.16 7.96
N ASN A 464 21.19 17.86 7.91
CA ASN A 464 22.24 16.87 7.70
C ASN A 464 22.60 16.73 6.19
N GLU A 465 23.59 15.89 5.88
CA GLU A 465 24.07 15.67 4.50
C GLU A 465 23.00 15.10 3.58
N LEU A 466 22.01 14.37 4.11
CA LEU A 466 20.89 13.80 3.37
C LEU A 466 19.73 14.80 3.17
N GLY A 467 19.89 16.04 3.66
CA GLY A 467 18.86 17.06 3.54
C GLY A 467 17.75 16.95 4.59
N VAL A 468 17.87 16.06 5.59
CA VAL A 468 16.90 15.95 6.68
C VAL A 468 17.04 17.15 7.60
N VAL A 469 15.94 17.82 7.84
CA VAL A 469 15.86 19.01 8.71
C VAL A 469 15.45 18.58 10.11
N THR A 470 16.28 18.89 11.10
CA THR A 470 16.02 18.66 12.51
C THR A 470 15.97 19.98 13.28
N VAL A 471 15.09 20.06 14.26
CA VAL A 471 15.03 21.15 15.25
C VAL A 471 15.05 20.51 16.62
N GLU A 472 16.07 20.81 17.42
CA GLU A 472 16.29 20.19 18.74
C GLU A 472 16.40 18.66 18.72
N GLY A 473 16.99 18.09 17.67
CA GLY A 473 17.13 16.64 17.51
C GLY A 473 15.88 15.93 16.97
N GLU A 474 14.77 16.63 16.78
CA GLU A 474 13.55 16.09 16.19
C GLU A 474 13.51 16.37 14.70
N THR A 475 13.26 15.33 13.87
CA THR A 475 13.12 15.48 12.42
C THR A 475 11.79 16.14 12.09
N ILE A 476 11.80 17.24 11.34
CA ILE A 476 10.61 18.02 10.97
C ILE A 476 10.24 17.84 9.51
N GLY A 477 11.22 17.57 8.66
CA GLY A 477 11.02 17.42 7.24
C GLY A 477 12.35 17.28 6.51
N PHE A 478 12.35 17.51 5.21
CA PHE A 478 13.57 17.41 4.39
C PHE A 478 13.63 18.51 3.33
N LEU A 479 14.85 18.84 2.88
CA LEU A 479 15.10 19.74 1.79
C LEU A 479 15.12 18.99 0.45
N ASP A 480 14.09 19.17 -0.35
CA ASP A 480 14.04 18.72 -1.73
C ASP A 480 14.52 19.83 -2.67
N GLY A 481 15.75 19.74 -3.11
CA GLY A 481 16.39 20.85 -3.84
C GLY A 481 16.48 22.11 -2.98
N PHE A 482 15.79 23.16 -3.40
CA PHE A 482 15.69 24.45 -2.70
C PHE A 482 14.30 24.71 -2.13
N ARG A 483 13.54 23.62 -1.86
CA ARG A 483 12.23 23.65 -1.22
C ARG A 483 12.27 22.84 0.06
N PHE A 484 11.65 23.35 1.10
CA PHE A 484 11.42 22.60 2.31
C PHE A 484 10.12 21.83 2.22
N LYS A 485 10.20 20.49 2.36
CA LYS A 485 9.03 19.60 2.44
C LYS A 485 8.91 19.09 3.86
N ARG A 486 7.79 19.32 4.47
CA ARG A 486 7.47 18.85 5.81
C ARG A 486 6.77 17.49 5.75
N ASP A 487 6.99 16.64 6.74
CA ASP A 487 6.36 15.31 6.83
C ASP A 487 4.87 15.36 7.19
N LYS A 488 4.37 16.49 7.76
CA LYS A 488 2.98 16.64 8.22
C LYS A 488 2.44 18.05 7.97
N SER A 489 1.12 18.15 7.80
CA SER A 489 0.41 19.43 7.66
C SER A 489 0.47 20.26 8.94
N SER A 490 0.78 21.53 8.81
CA SER A 490 0.90 22.49 9.91
C SER A 490 0.24 23.83 9.54
N SER A 491 0.22 24.75 10.50
CA SER A 491 -0.26 26.10 10.21
C SER A 491 0.67 26.86 9.26
N PRO A 492 0.14 27.76 8.42
CA PRO A 492 0.96 28.56 7.51
C PRO A 492 2.04 29.39 8.20
N GLU A 493 1.78 29.82 9.45
CA GLU A 493 2.71 30.63 10.25
C GLU A 493 3.94 29.83 10.71
N GLU A 494 3.75 28.54 11.06
CA GLU A 494 4.83 27.64 11.43
C GLU A 494 5.75 27.35 10.24
N ASP A 495 5.18 27.08 9.08
CA ASP A 495 5.94 26.83 7.85
C ASP A 495 6.80 28.03 7.47
N LYS A 496 6.26 29.24 7.59
CA LYS A 496 7.00 30.46 7.31
C LYS A 496 8.19 30.66 8.26
N ALA A 497 7.99 30.41 9.54
CA ALA A 497 9.07 30.55 10.53
C ALA A 497 10.18 29.53 10.34
N LEU A 498 9.85 28.29 10.00
CA LEU A 498 10.81 27.23 9.68
C LEU A 498 11.59 27.55 8.39
N LYS A 499 10.94 28.02 7.35
CA LYS A 499 11.59 28.44 6.11
C LYS A 499 12.55 29.60 6.33
N LEU A 500 12.19 30.57 7.16
CA LEU A 500 13.07 31.64 7.56
C LEU A 500 14.32 31.13 8.32
N ALA A 501 14.16 30.16 9.21
CA ALA A 501 15.25 29.53 9.92
C ALA A 501 16.20 28.74 8.99
N LEU A 502 15.72 28.29 7.83
CA LEU A 502 16.49 27.54 6.84
C LEU A 502 17.23 28.42 5.82
N VAL A 503 17.01 29.74 5.78
CA VAL A 503 17.66 30.65 4.82
C VAL A 503 19.19 30.51 4.80
N PRO A 504 19.92 30.43 5.93
CA PRO A 504 21.35 30.21 5.94
C PRO A 504 21.79 28.92 5.25
N HIS A 505 21.01 27.84 5.43
CA HIS A 505 21.27 26.56 4.81
C HIS A 505 21.02 26.60 3.29
N PHE A 506 20.00 27.32 2.86
CA PHE A 506 19.77 27.55 1.42
C PHE A 506 20.92 28.34 0.78
N HIS A 507 21.51 29.28 1.51
CA HIS A 507 22.68 30.01 1.05
C HIS A 507 23.88 29.08 0.80
N LEU A 508 24.23 28.24 1.76
CA LEU A 508 25.31 27.26 1.64
C LEU A 508 25.06 26.26 0.50
N LYS A 509 23.82 25.78 0.39
CA LYS A 509 23.41 24.85 -0.66
C LYS A 509 23.48 25.49 -2.04
N ALA A 510 23.09 26.76 -2.19
CA ALA A 510 23.19 27.49 -3.43
C ALA A 510 24.66 27.75 -3.84
N GLU A 511 25.57 28.01 -2.89
CA GLU A 511 27.01 28.12 -3.16
C GLU A 511 27.58 26.78 -3.66
N ARG A 512 27.21 25.66 -3.00
CA ARG A 512 27.62 24.33 -3.45
C ARG A 512 27.09 24.03 -4.85
N PHE A 513 25.83 24.34 -5.11
CA PHE A 513 25.24 24.15 -6.44
C PHE A 513 25.92 25.01 -7.51
N TYR A 514 26.20 26.27 -7.22
CA TYR A 514 26.86 27.17 -8.15
C TYR A 514 28.23 26.66 -8.59
N ASN A 515 28.97 26.03 -7.66
CA ASN A 515 30.31 25.49 -7.89
C ASN A 515 30.30 24.01 -8.33
N SER A 516 29.12 23.36 -8.42
CA SER A 516 29.02 21.97 -8.84
C SER A 516 29.36 21.78 -10.33
N PRO A 517 29.98 20.65 -10.71
CA PRO A 517 30.27 20.34 -12.11
C PRO A 517 28.99 20.07 -12.89
N ASP A 518 29.06 20.28 -14.23
CA ASP A 518 27.91 20.00 -15.12
C ASP A 518 27.45 18.53 -15.13
N SER A 519 28.30 17.61 -14.70
CA SER A 519 27.96 16.18 -14.59
C SER A 519 26.91 15.87 -13.52
N GLU A 520 26.76 16.72 -12.50
CA GLU A 520 25.74 16.59 -11.45
C GLU A 520 24.39 17.16 -11.85
N ILE A 521 24.33 17.89 -12.98
CA ILE A 521 23.10 18.52 -13.46
C ILE A 521 22.63 17.76 -14.69
N SER A 522 21.35 17.39 -14.70
CA SER A 522 20.69 16.72 -15.81
C SER A 522 19.35 17.38 -16.12
N PHE A 523 18.71 16.96 -17.21
CA PHE A 523 17.36 17.39 -17.55
C PHE A 523 16.53 16.20 -18.03
N THR A 524 15.24 16.26 -17.80
CA THR A 524 14.25 15.26 -18.25
C THR A 524 13.68 15.62 -19.62
N ASP A 525 13.03 14.66 -20.26
CA ASP A 525 12.31 14.88 -21.52
C ASP A 525 11.13 15.86 -21.37
N GLN A 526 10.65 16.12 -20.14
CA GLN A 526 9.64 17.13 -19.82
C GLN A 526 10.24 18.51 -19.48
N GLY A 527 11.53 18.70 -19.69
CA GLY A 527 12.21 19.97 -19.46
C GLY A 527 12.45 20.32 -18.01
N TYR A 528 12.31 19.38 -17.07
CA TYR A 528 12.72 19.59 -15.68
C TYR A 528 14.22 19.49 -15.53
N LEU A 529 14.79 20.39 -14.72
CA LEU A 529 16.21 20.44 -14.42
C LEU A 529 16.47 19.80 -13.04
N ILE A 530 17.36 18.83 -13.00
CA ILE A 530 17.65 17.99 -11.83
C ILE A 530 19.11 18.23 -11.40
N TRP A 531 19.34 18.35 -10.10
CA TRP A 531 20.66 18.34 -9.47
C TRP A 531 20.73 17.21 -8.47
N GLY A 532 21.58 16.22 -8.73
CA GLY A 532 21.55 14.95 -8.02
C GLY A 532 20.22 14.21 -8.25
N GLU A 533 19.42 14.06 -7.20
CA GLU A 533 18.07 13.45 -7.28
C GLU A 533 16.94 14.49 -7.22
N ALA A 534 17.25 15.75 -6.91
CA ALA A 534 16.25 16.79 -6.68
C ALA A 534 15.92 17.58 -7.93
N VAL A 535 14.64 17.81 -8.19
CA VAL A 535 14.16 18.70 -9.25
C VAL A 535 14.24 20.15 -8.77
N ILE A 536 15.14 20.93 -9.36
CA ILE A 536 15.43 22.30 -8.92
C ILE A 536 14.88 23.40 -9.83
N GLY A 537 14.38 23.04 -11.02
CA GLY A 537 13.81 23.99 -11.95
C GLY A 537 13.18 23.35 -13.16
N GLN A 538 12.66 24.19 -14.05
CA GLN A 538 12.06 23.80 -15.32
C GLN A 538 12.49 24.79 -16.41
N LEU A 539 12.70 24.30 -17.62
CA LEU A 539 12.89 25.12 -18.80
C LEU A 539 11.58 25.83 -19.17
N VAL A 540 11.69 27.08 -19.50
CA VAL A 540 10.56 27.90 -19.98
C VAL A 540 10.96 28.61 -21.26
N LYS A 541 9.97 29.08 -22.01
CA LYS A 541 10.18 29.82 -23.27
C LYS A 541 11.08 31.04 -23.03
N GLY A 542 12.10 31.17 -23.84
CA GLY A 542 13.03 32.31 -23.83
C GLY A 542 12.79 33.25 -25.00
N THR A 543 13.76 34.12 -25.25
CA THR A 543 13.72 35.11 -26.35
C THR A 543 13.92 34.50 -27.72
N ASP A 544 14.62 33.37 -27.80
CA ASP A 544 14.95 32.64 -29.00
C ASP A 544 14.82 31.14 -28.75
N ILE A 545 14.54 30.35 -29.79
CA ILE A 545 14.37 28.89 -29.66
C ILE A 545 15.61 28.20 -29.10
N LEU A 546 16.80 28.72 -29.42
CA LEU A 546 18.09 28.21 -28.89
C LEU A 546 18.49 28.85 -27.54
N LYS A 547 17.70 29.75 -27.00
CA LYS A 547 17.96 30.45 -25.74
C LYS A 547 16.75 30.36 -24.81
N PRO A 548 16.41 29.15 -24.32
CA PRO A 548 15.37 29.02 -23.31
C PRO A 548 15.81 29.68 -22.01
N SER A 549 14.85 30.12 -21.22
CA SER A 549 15.05 30.57 -19.84
C SER A 549 14.74 29.44 -18.84
N CYS A 550 15.12 29.64 -17.58
CA CYS A 550 14.92 28.68 -16.52
C CYS A 550 14.02 29.26 -15.43
N ARG A 551 12.97 28.52 -15.06
CA ARG A 551 12.16 28.80 -13.88
C ARG A 551 12.65 27.91 -12.75
N VAL A 552 13.17 28.52 -11.67
CA VAL A 552 13.66 27.78 -10.51
C VAL A 552 12.54 27.45 -9.53
N PHE A 553 12.69 26.31 -8.84
CA PHE A 553 11.78 25.88 -7.79
C PHE A 553 12.41 26.15 -6.43
N VAL A 554 12.02 27.29 -5.87
CA VAL A 554 12.51 27.77 -4.58
C VAL A 554 11.32 28.15 -3.68
N ASP A 555 11.55 28.15 -2.37
CA ASP A 555 10.57 28.67 -1.42
C ASP A 555 10.47 30.20 -1.48
N GLU A 556 9.31 30.75 -1.14
CA GLU A 556 9.01 32.19 -1.23
C GLU A 556 9.89 33.05 -0.32
N GLU A 557 10.37 32.46 0.78
CA GLU A 557 11.23 33.12 1.78
C GLU A 557 12.70 33.20 1.33
N ILE A 558 13.08 32.52 0.24
CA ILE A 558 14.45 32.59 -0.29
C ILE A 558 14.70 33.96 -0.91
N THR A 559 15.84 34.56 -0.59
CA THR A 559 16.21 35.88 -1.10
C THR A 559 16.35 35.89 -2.63
N LEU A 560 16.01 37.03 -3.25
CA LEU A 560 16.13 37.21 -4.71
C LEU A 560 17.55 36.95 -5.21
N GLU A 561 18.57 37.26 -4.39
CA GLU A 561 19.97 37.01 -4.71
C GLU A 561 20.28 35.53 -4.90
N ILE A 562 19.81 34.67 -3.99
CA ILE A 562 19.99 33.22 -4.10
C ILE A 562 19.25 32.67 -5.33
N SER A 563 18.00 33.08 -5.51
CA SER A 563 17.19 32.65 -6.67
C SER A 563 17.87 33.04 -7.99
N THR A 564 18.38 34.26 -8.12
CA THR A 564 19.08 34.74 -9.30
C THR A 564 20.38 33.96 -9.55
N LYS A 565 21.10 33.60 -8.49
CA LYS A 565 22.34 32.80 -8.58
C LYS A 565 22.06 31.38 -9.11
N ILE A 566 21.00 30.74 -8.61
CA ILE A 566 20.58 29.44 -9.08
C ILE A 566 20.14 29.50 -10.54
N THR A 567 19.28 30.48 -10.89
CA THR A 567 18.82 30.68 -12.26
C THR A 567 19.97 30.84 -13.24
N ARG A 568 20.94 31.72 -12.93
CA ARG A 568 22.11 31.96 -13.77
C ARG A 568 22.94 30.69 -13.99
N ARG A 569 23.10 29.86 -12.95
CA ARG A 569 23.84 28.61 -13.07
C ARG A 569 23.13 27.60 -13.98
N LEU A 570 21.81 27.49 -13.88
CA LEU A 570 20.98 26.61 -14.72
C LEU A 570 20.99 27.09 -16.17
N GLU A 571 20.85 28.40 -16.40
CA GLU A 571 20.92 28.97 -17.74
C GLU A 571 22.29 28.73 -18.38
N HIS A 572 23.38 28.90 -17.65
CA HIS A 572 24.72 28.56 -18.13
C HIS A 572 24.86 27.10 -18.50
N PHE A 573 24.29 26.19 -17.72
CA PHE A 573 24.34 24.76 -17.99
C PHE A 573 23.60 24.43 -19.28
N ILE A 574 22.33 24.86 -19.41
CA ILE A 574 21.50 24.52 -20.58
C ILE A 574 22.02 25.17 -21.85
N LEU A 575 22.49 26.42 -21.78
CA LEU A 575 23.07 27.11 -22.92
C LEU A 575 24.36 26.40 -23.43
N ARG A 576 25.20 25.92 -22.54
CA ARG A 576 26.36 25.10 -22.92
C ARG A 576 25.97 23.77 -23.53
N LYS A 577 24.95 23.10 -22.98
CA LYS A 577 24.40 21.85 -23.54
C LYS A 577 23.82 22.08 -24.93
N ILE A 578 23.07 23.14 -25.14
CA ILE A 578 22.51 23.53 -26.44
C ILE A 578 23.65 23.86 -27.40
N ALA A 579 24.61 24.69 -26.99
CA ALA A 579 25.74 25.07 -27.82
C ALA A 579 26.58 23.86 -28.31
N SER A 580 26.84 22.89 -27.41
CA SER A 580 27.56 21.67 -27.75
C SER A 580 26.74 20.70 -28.62
N SER A 581 25.43 20.61 -28.38
CA SER A 581 24.56 19.69 -29.12
C SER A 581 24.22 20.20 -30.51
N PHE A 582 24.08 21.52 -30.68
CA PHE A 582 23.78 22.20 -31.95
C PHE A 582 24.99 22.96 -32.52
N GLU A 583 26.21 22.55 -32.14
CA GLU A 583 27.44 23.15 -32.66
C GLU A 583 27.46 23.27 -34.18
N PRO A 584 27.04 22.26 -34.99
CA PRO A 584 26.97 22.37 -36.44
C PRO A 584 26.08 23.50 -36.92
N LEU A 585 24.93 23.77 -36.25
CA LEU A 585 24.07 24.90 -36.62
C LEU A 585 24.67 26.23 -36.21
N HIS A 586 25.35 26.29 -35.09
CA HIS A 586 26.04 27.50 -34.66
C HIS A 586 27.18 27.86 -35.58
N ASN A 587 27.97 26.89 -36.05
CA ASN A 587 29.02 27.11 -37.02
C ASN A 587 28.48 27.52 -38.41
N LEU A 588 27.34 26.92 -38.81
CA LEU A 588 26.65 27.28 -40.03
C LEU A 588 26.11 28.72 -40.01
N SER A 589 25.52 29.16 -38.89
CA SER A 589 24.96 30.52 -38.76
C SER A 589 26.02 31.63 -38.64
N LYS A 590 27.26 31.29 -38.23
CA LYS A 590 28.35 32.23 -38.06
C LYS A 590 29.24 32.36 -39.31
N ASP A 591 29.09 31.52 -40.31
CA ASP A 591 29.94 31.55 -41.48
C ASP A 591 29.61 32.76 -42.38
N GLU A 592 30.51 33.73 -42.42
CA GLU A 592 30.38 34.94 -43.22
C GLU A 592 30.59 34.69 -44.74
N ALA A 593 31.11 33.51 -45.09
CA ALA A 593 31.28 33.12 -46.50
C ALA A 593 29.96 32.69 -47.17
N LEU A 594 28.87 32.52 -46.40
CA LEU A 594 27.53 32.23 -46.91
C LEU A 594 26.82 33.52 -47.26
N THR A 595 26.45 33.67 -48.55
CA THR A 595 25.76 34.83 -49.06
C THR A 595 24.49 34.46 -49.82
N GLY A 596 23.56 35.40 -50.06
CA GLY A 596 22.37 35.19 -50.86
C GLY A 596 21.48 34.03 -50.42
N ALA A 597 21.10 33.18 -51.34
CA ALA A 597 20.22 32.01 -51.10
C ALA A 597 20.79 31.00 -50.09
N ALA A 598 22.11 30.83 -50.05
CA ALA A 598 22.76 29.93 -49.09
C ALA A 598 22.62 30.42 -47.64
N LYS A 599 22.72 31.71 -47.40
CA LYS A 599 22.49 32.32 -46.09
C LYS A 599 21.01 32.21 -45.66
N GLY A 600 20.08 32.42 -46.64
CA GLY A 600 18.67 32.22 -46.38
C GLY A 600 18.31 30.81 -45.94
N LEU A 601 18.84 29.80 -46.64
CA LEU A 601 18.63 28.39 -46.28
C LEU A 601 19.33 28.03 -44.97
N ALA A 602 20.50 28.57 -44.67
CA ALA A 602 21.19 28.38 -43.39
C ALA A 602 20.38 28.93 -42.23
N PHE A 603 19.73 30.09 -42.41
CA PHE A 603 18.82 30.68 -41.40
C PHE A 603 17.58 29.82 -41.15
N GLN A 604 16.89 29.38 -42.24
CA GLN A 604 15.74 28.49 -42.13
C GLN A 604 16.12 27.16 -41.45
N LEU A 605 17.31 26.62 -41.74
CA LEU A 605 17.80 25.40 -41.12
C LEU A 605 18.06 25.58 -39.60
N ALA A 606 18.55 26.75 -39.21
CA ALA A 606 18.74 27.10 -37.80
C ALA A 606 17.40 27.25 -37.09
N GLU A 607 16.40 27.89 -37.67
CA GLU A 607 15.09 28.09 -37.16
C GLU A 607 14.31 26.76 -36.96
N GLN A 608 14.53 25.79 -37.88
CA GLN A 608 13.93 24.46 -37.81
C GLN A 608 14.85 23.41 -37.12
N LEU A 609 15.86 23.88 -36.38
CA LEU A 609 16.79 23.05 -35.62
C LEU A 609 17.44 21.93 -36.45
N GLY A 610 17.77 22.22 -37.72
CA GLY A 610 18.60 21.36 -38.57
C GLY A 610 17.87 20.30 -39.36
N VAL A 611 16.54 20.33 -39.45
CA VAL A 611 15.73 19.38 -40.23
C VAL A 611 14.57 20.11 -40.91
N ILE A 612 14.58 20.14 -42.25
CA ILE A 612 13.51 20.77 -43.03
C ILE A 612 13.01 19.80 -44.10
N PRO A 613 11.68 19.53 -44.19
CA PRO A 613 11.10 18.83 -45.33
C PRO A 613 11.39 19.57 -46.64
N ARG A 614 11.88 18.88 -47.65
CA ARG A 614 12.28 19.49 -48.92
C ARG A 614 11.12 20.20 -49.64
N GLU A 615 9.92 19.73 -49.42
CA GLU A 615 8.67 20.32 -49.97
C GLU A 615 8.52 21.80 -49.60
N LYS A 616 8.97 22.21 -48.40
CA LYS A 616 8.89 23.58 -47.89
C LYS A 616 9.95 24.53 -48.49
N ILE A 617 11.00 23.99 -49.07
CA ILE A 617 12.20 24.75 -49.49
C ILE A 617 12.64 24.39 -50.93
N ILE A 618 11.69 23.95 -51.78
CA ILE A 618 12.00 23.51 -53.15
C ILE A 618 12.60 24.62 -53.98
N GLU A 619 12.04 25.85 -53.86
CA GLU A 619 12.49 26.99 -54.66
C GLU A 619 13.88 27.46 -54.21
N GLU A 620 14.10 27.54 -52.92
CA GLU A 620 15.40 27.91 -52.34
C GLU A 620 16.48 26.91 -52.73
N VAL A 621 16.21 25.60 -52.67
CA VAL A 621 17.16 24.58 -53.08
C VAL A 621 17.46 24.63 -54.58
N LYS A 622 16.47 24.98 -55.44
CA LYS A 622 16.69 25.17 -56.87
C LYS A 622 17.53 26.41 -57.18
N ALA A 623 17.36 27.49 -56.38
CA ALA A 623 18.08 28.74 -56.55
C ALA A 623 19.56 28.65 -56.11
N LEU A 624 20.00 27.59 -55.40
CA LEU A 624 21.38 27.40 -54.97
C LEU A 624 22.28 26.96 -56.11
N GLU A 625 23.37 27.68 -56.31
CA GLU A 625 24.48 27.30 -57.21
C GLU A 625 25.26 26.12 -56.61
N GLN A 626 26.05 25.46 -57.48
CA GLN A 626 26.82 24.26 -57.10
C GLN A 626 27.89 24.58 -56.03
N GLU A 627 28.47 25.78 -56.08
CA GLU A 627 29.44 26.27 -55.13
C GLU A 627 28.82 26.46 -53.73
N ASP A 628 27.66 27.07 -53.66
CA ASP A 628 26.90 27.29 -52.43
C ASP A 628 26.44 26.00 -51.78
N ARG A 629 26.00 25.02 -52.60
CA ARG A 629 25.72 23.66 -52.09
C ARG A 629 26.99 23.01 -51.51
N GLY A 630 28.17 23.27 -52.12
CA GLY A 630 29.45 22.81 -51.63
C GLY A 630 29.82 23.41 -50.28
N LYS A 631 29.60 24.71 -50.07
CA LYS A 631 29.78 25.41 -48.78
C LYS A 631 28.89 24.84 -47.71
N LEU A 632 27.59 24.68 -47.96
CA LEU A 632 26.63 24.10 -47.02
C LEU A 632 26.96 22.63 -46.65
N ARG A 633 27.42 21.82 -47.61
CA ARG A 633 27.89 20.43 -47.36
C ARG A 633 29.10 20.38 -46.44
N LYS A 634 30.02 21.37 -46.49
CA LYS A 634 31.15 21.44 -45.57
C LYS A 634 30.72 21.61 -44.12
N HIS A 635 29.62 22.29 -43.88
CA HIS A 635 28.98 22.39 -42.54
C HIS A 635 28.12 21.17 -42.15
N GLY A 636 28.16 20.09 -42.99
CA GLY A 636 27.42 18.87 -42.69
C GLY A 636 25.96 18.83 -43.13
N VAL A 637 25.51 19.82 -43.94
CA VAL A 637 24.17 19.81 -44.52
C VAL A 637 24.07 18.73 -45.60
N ARG A 638 23.08 17.87 -45.51
CA ARG A 638 22.74 16.84 -46.50
C ARG A 638 21.48 17.25 -47.26
N PHE A 639 21.54 17.24 -48.56
CA PHE A 639 20.41 17.48 -49.46
C PHE A 639 19.85 16.15 -49.91
N GLY A 640 18.84 15.68 -49.18
CA GLY A 640 18.18 14.44 -49.51
C GLY A 640 17.06 14.60 -50.54
N GLN A 641 16.39 13.50 -50.90
CA GLN A 641 15.27 13.52 -51.83
C GLN A 641 14.00 14.09 -51.13
N PHE A 642 13.80 13.75 -49.88
CA PHE A 642 12.62 14.13 -49.10
C PHE A 642 12.93 15.22 -48.09
N THR A 643 14.17 15.31 -47.60
CA THR A 643 14.50 16.17 -46.46
C THR A 643 15.89 16.79 -46.63
N VAL A 644 16.04 18.05 -46.26
CA VAL A 644 17.36 18.69 -46.07
C VAL A 644 17.64 18.65 -44.56
N PHE A 645 18.75 18.03 -44.16
CA PHE A 645 19.03 17.76 -42.76
C PHE A 645 20.52 17.72 -42.44
N MET A 646 20.83 17.78 -41.15
CA MET A 646 22.17 17.62 -40.62
C MET A 646 22.30 16.31 -39.84
N PRO A 647 23.05 15.28 -40.31
CA PRO A 647 23.08 13.95 -39.67
C PRO A 647 23.53 13.96 -38.21
N LEU A 648 24.41 14.86 -37.81
CA LEU A 648 24.89 14.99 -36.45
C LEU A 648 23.74 15.37 -35.45
N LEU A 649 22.72 16.04 -35.93
CA LEU A 649 21.58 16.50 -35.15
C LEU A 649 20.49 15.44 -35.05
N LEU A 650 20.62 14.30 -35.70
CA LEU A 650 19.75 13.14 -35.54
C LEU A 650 20.18 12.20 -34.41
N LYS A 651 21.26 12.52 -33.70
CA LYS A 651 21.71 11.77 -32.52
C LYS A 651 20.71 11.94 -31.37
N PRO A 652 20.65 10.99 -30.39
CA PRO A 652 19.63 11.01 -29.32
C PRO A 652 19.57 12.33 -28.54
N LEU A 653 20.70 12.85 -28.06
CA LEU A 653 20.73 14.08 -27.24
C LEU A 653 20.24 15.33 -28.01
N PRO A 654 20.73 15.65 -29.22
CA PRO A 654 20.18 16.73 -30.03
C PRO A 654 18.70 16.54 -30.37
N THR A 655 18.23 15.31 -30.56
CA THR A 655 16.83 15.01 -30.84
C THR A 655 15.94 15.29 -29.63
N SER A 656 16.33 14.82 -28.43
CA SER A 656 15.60 15.12 -27.18
C SER A 656 15.56 16.63 -26.93
N LEU A 657 16.68 17.33 -27.03
CA LEU A 657 16.72 18.78 -26.89
C LEU A 657 15.84 19.50 -27.93
N ARG A 658 15.86 19.05 -29.20
CA ARG A 658 15.04 19.65 -30.26
C ARG A 658 13.54 19.52 -29.94
N LEU A 659 13.09 18.37 -29.45
CA LEU A 659 11.72 18.15 -29.05
C LEU A 659 11.32 19.07 -27.89
N ILE A 660 12.17 19.18 -26.84
CA ILE A 660 11.94 20.07 -25.69
C ILE A 660 11.86 21.53 -26.16
N LEU A 661 12.83 22.00 -26.96
CA LEU A 661 12.89 23.37 -27.45
C LEU A 661 11.69 23.71 -28.35
N THR A 662 11.29 22.77 -29.22
CA THR A 662 10.12 22.94 -30.09
C THR A 662 8.83 22.98 -29.26
N ALA A 663 8.70 22.14 -28.23
CA ALA A 663 7.56 22.14 -27.33
C ALA A 663 7.44 23.45 -26.54
N LEU A 664 8.56 23.96 -26.01
CA LEU A 664 8.62 25.24 -25.31
C LEU A 664 8.25 26.40 -26.21
N TYR A 665 8.77 26.41 -27.45
CA TYR A 665 8.51 27.51 -28.40
C TYR A 665 7.05 27.54 -28.85
N ARG A 666 6.40 26.38 -28.93
CA ARG A 666 4.99 26.24 -29.30
C ARG A 666 4.04 26.29 -28.11
N ASP A 667 4.53 26.54 -26.91
CA ASP A 667 3.75 26.59 -25.67
C ASP A 667 2.89 25.34 -25.41
N LEU A 668 3.45 24.14 -25.68
CA LEU A 668 2.78 22.87 -25.42
C LEU A 668 2.77 22.56 -23.90
N THR A 669 1.65 22.08 -23.39
CA THR A 669 1.49 21.73 -21.97
C THR A 669 2.19 20.42 -21.62
N GLU A 670 2.20 19.46 -22.55
CA GLU A 670 2.91 18.20 -22.43
C GLU A 670 3.97 18.09 -23.52
N PHE A 671 5.18 17.71 -23.14
CA PHE A 671 6.26 17.61 -24.09
C PHE A 671 6.26 16.24 -24.75
N PRO A 672 6.44 16.17 -26.08
CA PRO A 672 6.46 14.91 -26.77
C PRO A 672 7.68 14.07 -26.35
N ILE A 673 7.45 12.78 -26.11
CA ILE A 673 8.48 11.85 -25.65
C ILE A 673 9.41 11.50 -26.83
N PRO A 674 10.75 11.58 -26.66
CA PRO A 674 11.67 11.20 -27.71
C PRO A 674 11.57 9.70 -28.03
N PRO A 675 11.68 9.31 -29.31
CA PRO A 675 11.70 7.91 -29.69
C PRO A 675 12.88 7.16 -29.05
N THR A 676 12.69 5.88 -28.77
CA THR A 676 13.78 5.04 -28.24
C THR A 676 15.00 5.08 -29.15
N ALA A 677 16.16 5.35 -28.57
CA ALA A 677 17.39 5.46 -29.30
C ALA A 677 17.73 4.16 -30.08
N GLY A 678 18.17 4.31 -31.35
CA GLY A 678 18.54 3.17 -32.18
C GLY A 678 17.45 2.62 -33.09
N LEU A 679 16.18 2.96 -32.89
CA LEU A 679 15.11 2.50 -33.77
C LEU A 679 15.17 3.21 -35.12
N VAL A 680 15.10 2.42 -36.18
CA VAL A 680 15.05 2.92 -37.57
C VAL A 680 13.63 3.33 -37.96
N THR A 681 12.64 2.56 -37.53
CA THR A 681 11.24 2.82 -37.79
C THR A 681 10.44 2.74 -36.50
N ILE A 682 9.46 3.63 -36.34
CA ILE A 682 8.51 3.66 -35.22
C ILE A 682 7.08 3.59 -35.79
N PRO A 683 6.12 3.01 -35.03
CA PRO A 683 4.72 3.02 -35.43
C PRO A 683 4.16 4.45 -35.43
N LYS A 684 3.10 4.66 -36.21
CA LYS A 684 2.36 5.92 -36.17
C LYS A 684 1.64 6.03 -34.82
N LEU A 685 1.93 7.08 -34.09
CA LEU A 685 1.29 7.39 -32.81
C LEU A 685 -0.03 8.13 -33.06
N LEU A 686 -1.11 7.69 -32.43
CA LEU A 686 -2.46 8.21 -32.67
C LEU A 686 -2.66 9.68 -32.24
N LEU A 687 -1.88 10.13 -31.28
CA LEU A 687 -1.98 11.48 -30.68
C LEU A 687 -0.98 12.49 -31.27
N GLU A 688 -0.03 12.03 -32.10
CA GLU A 688 1.05 12.89 -32.60
C GLU A 688 0.82 13.28 -34.07
N ASN A 689 1.09 14.54 -34.36
CA ASN A 689 0.95 15.09 -35.70
C ASN A 689 2.27 15.01 -36.51
N GLU A 690 2.23 15.31 -37.79
CA GLU A 690 3.42 15.23 -38.67
C GLU A 690 4.60 16.08 -38.17
N SER A 691 4.31 17.18 -37.51
CA SER A 691 5.32 18.07 -36.94
C SER A 691 6.16 17.42 -35.84
N TYR A 692 5.59 16.47 -35.09
CA TYR A 692 6.32 15.67 -34.11
C TYR A 692 7.41 14.83 -34.79
N TYR A 693 7.02 14.08 -35.84
CA TYR A 693 7.96 13.19 -36.53
C TYR A 693 9.14 13.94 -37.13
N ALA A 694 8.88 15.10 -37.76
CA ALA A 694 9.94 15.95 -38.29
C ALA A 694 10.87 16.43 -37.15
N SER A 695 10.33 16.87 -36.03
CA SER A 695 11.10 17.29 -34.85
C SER A 695 11.85 16.13 -34.20
N ALA A 696 11.28 14.90 -34.23
CA ALA A 696 11.94 13.70 -33.74
C ALA A 696 13.02 13.13 -34.73
N GLY A 697 13.16 13.71 -35.94
CA GLY A 697 14.09 13.24 -36.95
C GLY A 697 13.59 12.05 -37.76
N TYR A 698 12.25 11.88 -37.84
CA TYR A 698 11.55 10.87 -38.61
C TYR A 698 10.65 11.51 -39.66
N ARG A 699 10.28 10.74 -40.67
CA ARG A 699 9.24 11.09 -41.63
C ARG A 699 8.15 10.02 -41.60
N LEU A 700 6.91 10.47 -41.50
CA LEU A 700 5.74 9.59 -41.54
C LEU A 700 5.56 9.04 -42.96
N SER A 701 5.41 7.72 -43.10
CA SER A 701 5.12 7.03 -44.35
C SER A 701 4.17 5.88 -44.08
N GLY A 702 2.93 5.96 -44.51
CA GLY A 702 1.87 5.01 -44.20
C GLY A 702 1.60 4.92 -42.69
N ASP A 703 1.63 3.70 -42.15
CA ASP A 703 1.38 3.42 -40.75
C ASP A 703 2.64 3.47 -39.86
N ARG A 704 3.77 3.85 -40.43
CA ARG A 704 5.05 3.95 -39.72
C ARG A 704 5.80 5.24 -40.06
N ALA A 705 6.68 5.64 -39.19
CA ALA A 705 7.61 6.72 -39.45
C ALA A 705 9.03 6.18 -39.51
N ILE A 706 9.82 6.62 -40.51
CA ILE A 706 11.19 6.19 -40.78
C ILE A 706 12.13 7.31 -40.38
N ARG A 707 13.26 6.97 -39.78
CA ARG A 707 14.31 7.92 -39.47
C ARG A 707 14.91 8.52 -40.76
N ILE A 708 15.04 9.83 -40.78
CA ILE A 708 15.35 10.59 -42.00
C ILE A 708 16.61 10.11 -42.71
N ASP A 709 17.69 9.79 -41.99
CA ASP A 709 18.94 9.31 -42.59
C ASP A 709 18.79 7.95 -43.30
N MET A 710 17.95 7.08 -42.75
CA MET A 710 17.66 5.76 -43.34
C MET A 710 16.67 5.86 -44.49
N LEU A 711 15.69 6.77 -44.40
CA LEU A 711 14.79 7.08 -45.51
C LEU A 711 15.57 7.59 -46.74
N GLU A 712 16.54 8.48 -46.54
CA GLU A 712 17.33 9.01 -47.65
C GLU A 712 18.27 7.95 -48.28
N ARG A 713 18.78 7.00 -47.45
CA ARG A 713 19.49 5.83 -47.96
C ARG A 713 18.59 4.91 -48.77
N LEU A 714 17.35 4.70 -48.30
CA LEU A 714 16.33 3.95 -49.05
C LEU A 714 16.03 4.65 -50.38
N ALA A 715 15.88 5.99 -50.35
CA ALA A 715 15.64 6.80 -51.55
C ALA A 715 16.79 6.67 -52.59
N ASP A 716 18.02 6.55 -52.12
CA ASP A 716 19.16 6.34 -53.02
C ASP A 716 19.12 4.94 -53.68
N LEU A 717 18.69 3.90 -52.95
CA LEU A 717 18.43 2.56 -53.54
C LEU A 717 17.28 2.60 -54.53
N LEU A 718 16.18 3.25 -54.20
CA LEU A 718 15.00 3.38 -55.08
C LEU A 718 15.30 4.14 -56.39
N ARG A 719 16.30 4.99 -56.46
CA ARG A 719 16.74 5.69 -57.69
C ARG A 719 17.35 4.75 -58.73
N VAL A 720 17.94 3.66 -58.27
CA VAL A 720 18.58 2.69 -59.16
C VAL A 720 17.52 1.78 -59.82
N GLU A 721 16.36 1.64 -59.15
CA GLU A 721 15.27 0.77 -59.62
C GLU A 721 14.40 1.45 -60.67
N ASN A 722 13.83 0.61 -61.56
CA ASN A 722 12.95 1.12 -62.59
C ASN A 722 11.52 1.29 -62.10
N SER A 723 11.25 2.41 -61.39
CA SER A 723 9.99 2.73 -60.77
C SER A 723 8.80 2.81 -61.76
N ARG A 724 9.02 2.95 -63.06
CA ARG A 724 7.94 3.01 -64.07
C ARG A 724 7.49 1.62 -64.51
N ARG A 725 8.43 0.64 -64.64
CA ARG A 725 8.10 -0.75 -64.98
C ARG A 725 7.68 -1.58 -63.79
N GLY A 726 8.03 -1.13 -62.62
CA GLY A 726 7.86 -1.83 -61.37
C GLY A 726 9.09 -2.64 -60.97
N PHE A 727 9.35 -2.74 -59.66
CA PHE A 727 10.48 -3.48 -59.09
C PHE A 727 9.99 -4.23 -57.83
N GLU A 728 10.75 -5.25 -57.44
CA GLU A 728 10.56 -6.02 -56.22
C GLU A 728 11.50 -5.50 -55.11
N ALA A 729 11.04 -5.52 -53.84
CA ALA A 729 11.90 -5.14 -52.73
C ALA A 729 13.08 -6.12 -52.61
N ASN A 730 14.29 -5.59 -52.57
CA ASN A 730 15.47 -6.39 -52.30
C ASN A 730 15.75 -6.50 -50.79
N LEU A 731 16.55 -7.48 -50.38
CA LEU A 731 16.89 -7.72 -49.00
C LEU A 731 17.57 -6.51 -48.32
N GLU A 732 18.29 -5.72 -49.07
CA GLU A 732 18.98 -4.51 -48.56
C GLU A 732 17.98 -3.42 -48.19
N MET A 733 16.90 -3.22 -48.96
CA MET A 733 15.83 -2.27 -48.67
C MET A 733 15.08 -2.66 -47.39
N LEU A 734 14.80 -3.95 -47.21
CA LEU A 734 14.15 -4.45 -45.98
C LEU A 734 15.06 -4.35 -44.78
N SER A 735 16.35 -4.65 -44.95
CA SER A 735 17.35 -4.52 -43.88
C SER A 735 17.54 -3.09 -43.41
N ILE A 736 17.60 -2.11 -44.31
CA ILE A 736 17.74 -0.67 -43.98
C ILE A 736 16.51 -0.18 -43.19
N THR A 737 15.30 -0.63 -43.55
CA THR A 737 14.09 -0.20 -42.87
C THR A 737 13.80 -1.00 -41.62
N GLY A 738 14.33 -2.21 -41.45
CA GLY A 738 14.11 -3.11 -40.34
C GLY A 738 12.64 -3.53 -40.24
N THR A 739 11.94 -3.72 -41.37
CA THR A 739 10.49 -4.00 -41.40
C THR A 739 10.20 -5.29 -42.15
N SER A 740 9.04 -5.90 -41.86
CA SER A 740 8.52 -7.01 -42.64
C SER A 740 8.13 -6.51 -44.04
N LEU A 741 8.01 -7.44 -44.99
CA LEU A 741 7.62 -7.15 -46.37
C LEU A 741 6.27 -6.40 -46.46
N GLU A 742 5.28 -6.78 -45.65
CA GLU A 742 3.98 -6.10 -45.59
C GLU A 742 4.07 -4.68 -45.00
N GLN A 743 4.86 -4.51 -43.94
CA GLN A 743 5.13 -3.19 -43.36
C GLN A 743 5.90 -2.30 -44.35
N PHE A 744 6.85 -2.88 -45.08
CA PHE A 744 7.58 -2.17 -46.13
C PHE A 744 6.64 -1.75 -47.27
N ALA A 745 5.70 -2.58 -47.68
CA ALA A 745 4.69 -2.23 -48.68
C ALA A 745 3.84 -1.01 -48.24
N ASN A 746 3.39 -0.97 -47.00
CA ASN A 746 2.69 0.19 -46.42
C ASN A 746 3.56 1.46 -46.42
N ILE A 747 4.84 1.33 -46.13
CA ILE A 747 5.79 2.44 -46.18
C ILE A 747 5.91 2.95 -47.62
N MET A 748 6.04 2.07 -48.60
CA MET A 748 6.17 2.44 -50.01
C MET A 748 4.93 3.15 -50.56
N VAL A 749 3.73 2.72 -50.11
CA VAL A 749 2.48 3.42 -50.42
C VAL A 749 2.48 4.84 -49.85
N GLY A 750 2.93 5.00 -48.60
CA GLY A 750 3.11 6.32 -47.99
C GLY A 750 4.15 7.21 -48.69
N LEU A 751 5.09 6.66 -49.42
CA LEU A 751 6.09 7.37 -50.23
C LEU A 751 5.59 7.71 -51.65
N GLY A 752 4.38 7.24 -52.03
CA GLY A 752 3.78 7.52 -53.34
C GLY A 752 3.95 6.40 -54.37
N TYR A 753 4.26 5.17 -53.95
CA TYR A 753 4.29 3.99 -54.80
C TYR A 753 3.01 3.18 -54.67
N SER A 754 2.51 2.56 -55.72
CA SER A 754 1.52 1.50 -55.65
C SER A 754 2.19 0.17 -55.25
N SER A 755 1.55 -0.66 -54.51
CA SER A 755 2.03 -1.98 -54.12
C SER A 755 1.04 -3.06 -54.56
N GLU A 756 1.48 -3.99 -55.39
CA GLU A 756 0.68 -5.13 -55.84
C GLU A 756 1.22 -6.43 -55.21
N LYS A 757 0.36 -7.11 -54.44
CA LYS A 757 0.75 -8.36 -53.75
C LYS A 757 0.61 -9.52 -54.68
N ASN A 758 1.67 -10.28 -54.90
CA ASN A 758 1.72 -11.46 -55.75
C ASN A 758 2.33 -12.63 -54.98
N GLN A 759 2.12 -13.85 -55.53
CA GLN A 759 2.68 -15.09 -54.97
C GLN A 759 3.41 -15.86 -56.03
N ARG A 760 4.58 -16.42 -55.75
CA ARG A 760 5.31 -17.34 -56.60
C ARG A 760 5.79 -18.57 -55.82
N SER A 761 6.01 -19.69 -56.52
CA SER A 761 6.58 -20.89 -55.91
C SER A 761 8.01 -20.65 -55.49
N LYS A 762 8.40 -21.06 -54.28
CA LYS A 762 9.79 -20.96 -53.80
C LYS A 762 10.72 -21.77 -54.71
N VAL A 763 11.66 -21.12 -55.36
CA VAL A 763 12.77 -21.78 -56.07
C VAL A 763 13.86 -22.08 -55.04
N LYS A 764 14.14 -23.38 -54.78
CA LYS A 764 15.28 -23.77 -53.95
C LYS A 764 16.59 -23.45 -54.73
N GLU A 765 17.31 -22.42 -54.36
CA GLU A 765 18.69 -22.23 -54.80
C GLU A 765 19.57 -23.29 -54.14
N THR A 766 20.12 -24.16 -54.95
CA THR A 766 21.18 -25.10 -54.54
C THR A 766 22.48 -24.34 -54.44
N LEU A 767 22.90 -24.07 -53.20
CA LEU A 767 24.23 -23.53 -52.93
C LEU A 767 25.28 -24.59 -53.29
N VAL A 768 26.05 -24.35 -54.36
CA VAL A 768 27.29 -25.05 -54.66
C VAL A 768 28.37 -24.51 -53.71
N VAL A 769 28.77 -25.32 -52.75
CA VAL A 769 29.89 -25.02 -51.85
C VAL A 769 31.17 -25.37 -52.59
N GLU A 770 31.95 -24.40 -52.97
CA GLU A 770 33.36 -24.57 -53.32
C GLU A 770 34.21 -24.58 -52.06
N ASP A 771 34.85 -25.72 -51.83
CA ASP A 771 35.90 -25.94 -50.83
C ASP A 771 37.14 -25.04 -51.11
N THR A 772 37.56 -24.24 -50.20
CA THR A 772 38.96 -23.81 -50.08
C THR A 772 39.41 -23.75 -48.61
N GLU A 773 40.55 -24.37 -48.45
CA GLU A 773 41.35 -24.79 -47.31
C GLU A 773 41.56 -23.80 -46.15
N LYS A 774 41.73 -24.42 -44.96
CA LYS A 774 42.20 -23.85 -43.67
C LYS A 774 43.66 -23.34 -43.76
N PRO A 775 44.09 -22.50 -42.79
CA PRO A 775 44.96 -23.06 -41.76
C PRO A 775 44.66 -22.64 -40.31
N LYS A 776 45.15 -23.52 -39.45
CA LYS A 776 45.08 -23.70 -38.00
C LYS A 776 45.68 -22.59 -37.16
N SER A 777 45.13 -22.41 -36.00
CA SER A 777 45.76 -22.43 -34.62
C SER A 777 44.74 -21.85 -33.64
N GLY A 778 44.38 -22.36 -32.49
CA GLY A 778 44.98 -23.22 -31.53
C GLY A 778 44.66 -22.68 -30.13
N LEU A 779 44.23 -23.55 -29.21
CA LEU A 779 43.90 -23.38 -27.76
C LEU A 779 42.42 -23.09 -27.46
N GLY A 780 41.65 -23.97 -26.93
CA GLY A 780 41.81 -24.98 -25.90
C GLY A 780 41.16 -24.52 -24.60
N LEU A 781 40.00 -25.06 -24.30
CA LEU A 781 39.63 -25.54 -22.94
C LEU A 781 38.23 -26.17 -23.00
N GLU A 782 38.24 -27.39 -22.51
CA GLU A 782 37.15 -28.33 -22.30
C GLU A 782 36.08 -27.81 -21.33
N ILE A 783 34.87 -28.31 -21.44
CA ILE A 783 34.12 -29.01 -20.37
C ILE A 783 32.89 -29.72 -20.95
N ASP A 784 32.93 -31.00 -20.79
CA ASP A 784 31.95 -32.07 -20.66
C ASP A 784 30.51 -32.03 -21.20
N SER A 785 30.37 -33.09 -21.97
CA SER A 785 29.23 -33.86 -22.39
C SER A 785 28.26 -34.35 -21.32
N VAL A 786 26.98 -34.43 -21.63
CA VAL A 786 26.13 -35.56 -21.26
C VAL A 786 25.18 -35.86 -22.43
N ASN A 787 25.26 -37.13 -22.85
CA ASN A 787 24.42 -37.82 -23.82
C ASN A 787 22.95 -37.90 -23.39
N GLU A 788 22.07 -37.98 -24.34
CA GLU A 788 21.14 -39.11 -24.51
C GLU A 788 20.53 -39.15 -25.90
N GLU A 789 20.65 -40.31 -26.48
CA GLU A 789 20.12 -40.76 -27.73
C GLU A 789 18.76 -41.48 -27.55
N PRO A 790 18.19 -42.12 -28.59
CA PRO A 790 16.93 -41.72 -29.24
C PRO A 790 15.83 -42.83 -29.12
N ALA A 791 14.65 -42.48 -29.53
CA ALA A 791 13.65 -43.50 -29.90
C ALA A 791 12.55 -42.79 -30.73
N ASP A 792 12.14 -43.19 -31.75
CA ASP A 792 11.76 -44.35 -32.55
C ASP A 792 10.69 -43.93 -33.56
N SER A 793 10.76 -44.51 -34.69
CA SER A 793 9.93 -44.32 -35.88
C SER A 793 8.47 -44.65 -35.69
N SER A 794 7.58 -43.83 -36.24
CA SER A 794 6.34 -44.38 -36.83
C SER A 794 5.88 -43.56 -38.04
N VAL A 795 5.81 -44.23 -39.15
CA VAL A 795 5.25 -43.83 -40.44
C VAL A 795 3.75 -43.66 -40.32
N VAL A 796 3.18 -42.55 -40.84
CA VAL A 796 1.76 -42.42 -41.21
C VAL A 796 1.62 -41.52 -42.45
N PRO A 797 0.67 -41.75 -43.36
CA PRO A 797 0.78 -41.47 -44.78
C PRO A 797 0.28 -40.08 -45.22
N LEU A 798 0.69 -39.74 -46.45
CA LEU A 798 0.27 -38.60 -47.25
C LEU A 798 -1.25 -38.33 -47.23
N ASP A 799 -1.62 -37.10 -46.88
CA ASP A 799 -2.52 -36.23 -47.63
C ASP A 799 -2.82 -34.97 -46.78
N GLN A 800 -2.08 -33.91 -47.01
CA GLN A 800 -2.49 -32.51 -46.89
C GLN A 800 -1.32 -31.63 -47.32
N VAL A 801 -1.41 -31.08 -48.53
CA VAL A 801 -0.52 -30.05 -49.05
C VAL A 801 -0.68 -28.80 -48.16
N SER A 802 0.27 -28.53 -47.32
CA SER A 802 0.32 -27.33 -46.47
C SER A 802 0.76 -26.13 -47.29
N ASN A 803 0.20 -24.98 -46.98
CA ASN A 803 0.38 -23.64 -47.57
C ASN A 803 1.84 -23.09 -47.48
N ASP A 804 2.84 -23.91 -47.25
CA ASP A 804 4.23 -23.47 -46.98
C ASP A 804 5.14 -23.38 -48.20
N GLU A 805 4.61 -23.60 -49.41
CA GLU A 805 5.42 -23.55 -50.66
C GLU A 805 5.28 -22.25 -51.47
N LEU A 806 4.52 -21.27 -51.01
CA LEU A 806 4.34 -20.03 -51.74
C LEU A 806 5.10 -18.88 -51.04
N GLU A 807 5.92 -18.19 -51.79
CA GLU A 807 6.57 -16.96 -51.40
C GLU A 807 5.73 -15.77 -51.82
N THR A 808 5.41 -14.87 -50.86
CA THR A 808 4.69 -13.64 -51.14
C THR A 808 5.69 -12.54 -51.45
N PHE A 809 5.49 -11.83 -52.54
CA PHE A 809 6.29 -10.66 -52.92
C PHE A 809 5.40 -9.52 -53.38
N PHE A 810 5.93 -8.29 -53.33
CA PHE A 810 5.23 -7.09 -53.76
C PHE A 810 5.98 -6.44 -54.94
N ILE A 811 5.21 -5.99 -55.96
CA ILE A 811 5.70 -5.17 -57.05
C ILE A 811 5.34 -3.72 -56.73
N PHE A 812 6.36 -2.85 -56.75
CA PHE A 812 6.21 -1.43 -56.50
C PHE A 812 6.34 -0.61 -57.79
N LYS A 813 5.36 0.28 -58.04
CA LYS A 813 5.37 1.19 -59.17
C LYS A 813 5.08 2.61 -58.67
N TRP A 814 5.78 3.59 -59.22
CA TRP A 814 5.51 5.00 -58.87
C TRP A 814 4.13 5.43 -59.36
N MET A 815 3.32 5.98 -58.48
CA MET A 815 2.07 6.61 -58.87
C MET A 815 2.34 8.01 -59.42
N GLN A 816 1.94 8.28 -60.68
CA GLN A 816 2.12 9.60 -61.33
C GLN A 816 1.23 10.67 -60.69
#